data_0f5d609e7aef49c16a1650a4e5c73e2c
#
_entry.id   0f5d609e7aef49c16a1650a4e5c73e2c
#
_cell.length_a   1.000
_cell.length_b   1.000
_cell.length_c   1.000
_cell.angle_alpha   90.00
_cell.angle_beta   90.00
_cell.angle_gamma   90.00
#
_symmetry.space_group_name_H-M   'P 1'
#
loop_
_entity.id
_entity.type
_entity.pdbx_description
1 polymer ?
#
loop_
_entity_poly.entity_id
_entity_poly.type
_entity_poly.pdbx_seq_one_letter_code
_entity_poly.pdbx_strand_id
1 'polypeptide(L)'
;MRSRIILLFAALSMLAFVSCEKDETAPVSGLKHLKITASILQDNPQTKLALGETADGKTKVEWSTGDAFSLTIGEEDYVFEWLSGNLFEYNGDNGDIPATLSAGTVTATYPATAAADFAVQSGTEAEVGKYMQMAASLDVTEGQSTEGLNLTFGHKTSVVHIKLNNSAFVDKQLSISLNATGLLGTGADAISTAAPLTANNEGVVEAWFAVPATEDELSDWHISVGCDNDYYYTPLGDKQLVVGKLYNVDKSDLVKTHSISKVSEKYFTTTYQFDHYTVYHYIGLYAWAKAAEAADAPVDYKYYPVHLTLEADIQLPVDGISVIDGKPSSSNWTPVGQDYGYKGKVDGKNHIVKGLRICKESGANAGFFAKINGKDVSGREDWMIGTVKNLTFDDAVIYGDHITGVLAGTTEVVLDVLNCHITNSTVNTPVDEVEYEKGKYAGGFFGQVRGKDDIPWSDIKSNISNCSFSGSVKGLMHVGGIAGSISGKAAISKCTNSGTIAAQAKDAGGIVGYMIPTDGYPSIVECTNSGKITCFDSAQSSGIGGIAGYMGEGARIVACTNEGEVSAYLGEYSYLGGIVGLMFDDPLYTFSSSFSPTLVAACINKSINIRGNINNHYGGIVGGVMYSNGNVRGCYTVLSTYNGDLHGATGVYGANSLGTVDGCYDGADLTDNSQKVDNMNTALKTGHQAVIDMAVARQPSSSANQQKIISIAGCEYHWSWESGDYPLWAAGLAD
;
A
#
# COMPACT_ATOMS: atom_id res chain seq x y z
N MET A 1 -13.93 -30.13 -28.97
CA MET A 1 -14.76 -31.29 -29.35
C MET A 1 -16.12 -31.05 -28.72
N ARG A 2 -17.11 -30.64 -29.55
CA ARG A 2 -18.22 -31.45 -30.09
C ARG A 2 -18.96 -32.18 -28.97
N SER A 3 -20.24 -32.08 -28.72
CA SER A 3 -21.39 -31.90 -29.62
C SER A 3 -22.64 -31.67 -28.76
N ARG A 4 -23.49 -30.79 -29.17
CA ARG A 4 -24.91 -30.88 -29.49
C ARG A 4 -25.57 -32.27 -29.34
N ILE A 5 -26.80 -32.30 -28.77
CA ILE A 5 -27.96 -33.01 -29.38
C ILE A 5 -29.26 -32.39 -28.82
N ILE A 6 -30.07 -31.98 -29.76
CA ILE A 6 -31.48 -31.63 -29.79
C ILE A 6 -32.30 -32.92 -29.91
N LEU A 7 -33.59 -32.91 -29.40
CA LEU A 7 -34.79 -33.60 -29.94
C LEU A 7 -35.88 -33.58 -28.85
N LEU A 8 -36.97 -32.83 -28.93
CA LEU A 8 -38.14 -32.90 -29.80
C LEU A 8 -38.85 -34.25 -29.82
N PHE A 9 -40.12 -34.30 -29.32
CA PHE A 9 -41.33 -35.01 -29.81
C PHE A 9 -42.39 -34.87 -28.72
N ALA A 10 -43.45 -34.18 -28.83
CA ALA A 10 -44.65 -34.14 -29.66
C ALA A 10 -45.55 -35.38 -29.61
N ALA A 11 -46.79 -35.08 -29.35
CA ALA A 11 -48.07 -35.72 -29.76
C ALA A 11 -48.74 -36.67 -28.75
N LEU A 12 -49.89 -36.30 -28.31
CA LEU A 12 -51.22 -36.52 -28.86
C LEU A 12 -51.94 -37.77 -28.31
N SER A 13 -53.06 -37.62 -27.71
CA SER A 13 -54.42 -38.24 -27.89
C SER A 13 -55.21 -38.12 -26.59
N MET A 14 -56.29 -37.40 -26.59
CA MET A 14 -57.70 -37.59 -26.99
C MET A 14 -58.54 -38.52 -26.12
N LEU A 15 -59.64 -37.93 -25.65
CA LEU A 15 -61.01 -38.49 -25.35
C LEU A 15 -61.18 -39.11 -23.96
N ALA A 16 -62.18 -38.79 -23.17
CA ALA A 16 -63.60 -38.48 -23.51
C ALA A 16 -64.31 -37.93 -22.26
N PHE A 17 -65.26 -37.07 -22.52
CA PHE A 17 -66.54 -36.75 -21.89
C PHE A 17 -66.91 -37.38 -20.54
N VAL A 18 -67.20 -36.52 -19.53
CA VAL A 18 -68.51 -36.53 -18.86
C VAL A 18 -68.89 -35.12 -18.45
N SER A 19 -70.02 -34.68 -18.90
CA SER A 19 -70.79 -33.50 -18.55
C SER A 19 -71.16 -33.50 -17.07
N CYS A 20 -70.96 -32.38 -16.41
CA CYS A 20 -71.84 -31.92 -15.34
C CYS A 20 -71.90 -30.39 -15.40
N GLU A 21 -73.10 -29.93 -15.71
CA GLU A 21 -73.55 -28.56 -15.58
C GLU A 21 -73.29 -28.09 -14.16
N LYS A 22 -72.64 -26.93 -14.01
CA LYS A 22 -72.91 -26.00 -12.94
C LYS A 22 -72.43 -24.58 -13.28
N ASP A 23 -73.42 -23.71 -13.29
CA ASP A 23 -73.36 -22.26 -13.07
C ASP A 23 -72.23 -21.52 -13.79
N GLU A 24 -72.57 -21.01 -14.92
CA GLU A 24 -71.96 -19.83 -15.50
C GLU A 24 -72.12 -18.66 -14.54
N THR A 25 -71.14 -18.49 -13.64
CA THR A 25 -70.75 -17.12 -13.28
C THR A 25 -70.09 -16.57 -14.55
N ALA A 26 -70.69 -15.61 -15.18
CA ALA A 26 -70.18 -14.87 -16.31
C ALA A 26 -68.72 -14.51 -15.97
N PRO A 27 -67.73 -14.66 -16.89
CA PRO A 27 -66.38 -14.15 -16.64
C PRO A 27 -66.56 -12.68 -16.37
N VAL A 28 -66.10 -12.26 -15.18
CA VAL A 28 -66.00 -10.85 -14.85
C VAL A 28 -65.08 -10.28 -15.91
N SER A 29 -65.61 -9.50 -16.86
CA SER A 29 -64.84 -8.90 -17.92
C SER A 29 -63.87 -7.95 -17.29
N GLY A 30 -62.56 -8.23 -17.45
CA GLY A 30 -61.51 -7.34 -16.99
C GLY A 30 -61.63 -5.98 -17.66
N LEU A 31 -61.17 -4.96 -16.98
CA LEU A 31 -61.27 -3.57 -17.45
C LEU A 31 -59.99 -3.17 -18.21
N LYS A 32 -60.14 -2.54 -19.39
CA LYS A 32 -59.03 -2.08 -20.23
C LYS A 32 -58.70 -0.59 -20.12
N HIS A 33 -59.49 0.19 -19.46
CA HIS A 33 -59.32 1.63 -19.30
C HIS A 33 -59.74 2.07 -17.89
N LEU A 34 -59.25 1.35 -16.91
CA LEU A 34 -59.55 1.61 -15.51
C LEU A 34 -58.79 2.82 -15.01
N LYS A 35 -59.44 3.70 -14.25
CA LYS A 35 -58.87 4.89 -13.66
C LYS A 35 -58.82 4.79 -12.14
N ILE A 36 -57.67 5.14 -11.60
CA ILE A 36 -57.47 5.25 -10.14
C ILE A 36 -56.88 6.59 -9.78
N THR A 37 -57.01 6.96 -8.52
CA THR A 37 -56.42 8.18 -8.00
C THR A 37 -55.16 7.84 -7.20
N ALA A 38 -54.08 8.51 -7.51
CA ALA A 38 -52.82 8.39 -6.80
C ALA A 38 -52.36 9.77 -6.26
N SER A 39 -52.31 9.90 -4.97
CA SER A 39 -51.80 11.11 -4.31
C SER A 39 -50.42 10.85 -3.69
N ILE A 40 -49.64 11.90 -3.52
CA ILE A 40 -48.33 11.82 -2.87
C ILE A 40 -48.47 12.38 -1.46
N LEU A 41 -47.97 11.63 -0.47
CA LEU A 41 -47.97 12.07 0.92
C LEU A 41 -47.05 13.29 1.06
N GLN A 42 -47.64 14.42 1.47
CA GLN A 42 -46.94 15.71 1.57
C GLN A 42 -46.44 16.03 3.00
N ASP A 43 -46.37 15.05 3.90
CA ASP A 43 -45.99 15.25 5.30
C ASP A 43 -44.59 15.81 5.53
N ASN A 44 -43.79 15.89 4.47
CA ASN A 44 -42.47 16.49 4.51
C ASN A 44 -42.26 17.34 3.22
N PRO A 45 -42.44 18.66 3.31
CA PRO A 45 -42.66 19.53 2.14
C PRO A 45 -41.41 19.90 1.34
N GLN A 46 -40.51 18.98 1.03
CA GLN A 46 -39.22 19.34 0.41
C GLN A 46 -38.78 18.47 -0.77
N THR A 47 -39.65 17.70 -1.41
CA THR A 47 -39.26 16.91 -2.59
C THR A 47 -40.25 16.96 -3.72
N LYS A 48 -39.80 16.84 -4.96
CA LYS A 48 -40.54 17.02 -6.19
C LYS A 48 -40.21 15.99 -7.27
N LEU A 49 -41.22 15.52 -7.99
CA LEU A 49 -41.06 14.91 -9.32
C LEU A 49 -40.89 16.01 -10.41
N ALA A 50 -41.60 17.10 -10.35
CA ALA A 50 -41.23 18.38 -10.98
C ALA A 50 -41.10 19.45 -9.91
N LEU A 51 -39.95 20.09 -9.78
CA LEU A 51 -39.66 21.06 -8.75
C LEU A 51 -40.37 22.41 -9.03
N GLY A 52 -41.37 22.83 -8.27
CA GLY A 52 -42.02 24.14 -8.28
C GLY A 52 -41.96 24.78 -6.91
N GLU A 53 -41.61 26.05 -6.82
CA GLU A 53 -41.69 26.79 -5.57
C GLU A 53 -43.16 27.04 -5.17
N THR A 54 -43.48 26.77 -3.90
CA THR A 54 -44.72 27.28 -3.31
C THR A 54 -44.49 28.65 -2.72
N ALA A 55 -45.56 29.42 -2.51
CA ALA A 55 -45.47 30.79 -1.96
C ALA A 55 -44.85 30.87 -0.55
N ASP A 56 -44.68 29.74 0.13
CA ASP A 56 -44.06 29.59 1.46
C ASP A 56 -42.64 28.99 1.39
N GLY A 57 -42.03 28.90 0.22
CA GLY A 57 -40.66 28.38 0.04
C GLY A 57 -40.52 26.89 0.18
N LYS A 58 -41.62 26.14 0.17
CA LYS A 58 -41.62 24.69 0.23
C LYS A 58 -41.70 24.09 -1.17
N THR A 59 -40.96 23.03 -1.41
CA THR A 59 -40.94 22.34 -2.68
C THR A 59 -42.04 21.30 -2.72
N LYS A 60 -42.96 21.38 -3.68
CA LYS A 60 -44.13 20.48 -3.82
C LYS A 60 -43.83 19.39 -4.84
N VAL A 61 -44.13 18.15 -4.55
CA VAL A 61 -44.04 17.03 -5.49
C VAL A 61 -45.39 16.86 -6.22
N GLU A 62 -45.37 16.87 -7.55
CA GLU A 62 -46.53 16.71 -8.37
C GLU A 62 -46.29 15.70 -9.50
N TRP A 63 -47.29 14.97 -9.84
CA TRP A 63 -47.26 14.08 -10.99
C TRP A 63 -47.19 14.87 -12.31
N SER A 64 -46.50 14.32 -13.29
CA SER A 64 -46.29 14.95 -14.60
C SER A 64 -46.44 13.96 -15.75
N THR A 65 -46.49 14.48 -16.98
CA THR A 65 -46.52 13.65 -18.20
C THR A 65 -45.35 12.69 -18.26
N GLY A 66 -45.67 11.39 -18.45
CA GLY A 66 -44.69 10.32 -18.48
C GLY A 66 -44.50 9.59 -17.16
N ASP A 67 -45.10 10.06 -16.07
CA ASP A 67 -45.10 9.32 -14.80
C ASP A 67 -46.02 8.09 -14.91
N ALA A 68 -45.52 6.96 -14.41
CA ALA A 68 -46.27 5.72 -14.34
C ALA A 68 -45.88 4.93 -13.08
N PHE A 69 -46.82 4.24 -12.50
CA PHE A 69 -46.55 3.33 -11.38
C PHE A 69 -47.10 1.92 -11.67
N SER A 70 -46.53 0.91 -11.00
CA SER A 70 -47.00 -0.47 -11.05
C SER A 70 -47.90 -0.74 -9.82
N LEU A 71 -49.11 -1.27 -10.05
CA LEU A 71 -50.01 -1.76 -9.01
C LEU A 71 -49.96 -3.29 -9.02
N THR A 72 -49.54 -3.88 -7.90
CA THR A 72 -49.49 -5.34 -7.72
C THR A 72 -50.78 -5.83 -7.11
N ILE A 73 -51.51 -6.71 -7.80
CA ILE A 73 -52.71 -7.41 -7.35
C ILE A 73 -52.44 -8.90 -7.38
N GLY A 74 -52.37 -9.54 -6.21
CA GLY A 74 -51.93 -10.93 -6.13
C GLY A 74 -50.47 -11.09 -6.57
N GLU A 75 -50.21 -11.84 -7.64
CA GLU A 75 -48.88 -12.06 -8.22
C GLU A 75 -48.66 -11.27 -9.52
N GLU A 76 -49.62 -10.47 -9.94
CA GLU A 76 -49.61 -9.75 -11.22
C GLU A 76 -49.42 -8.24 -11.02
N ASP A 77 -48.62 -7.62 -11.91
CA ASP A 77 -48.31 -6.19 -11.92
C ASP A 77 -49.04 -5.49 -13.08
N TYR A 78 -49.71 -4.39 -12.77
CA TYR A 78 -50.47 -3.59 -13.72
C TYR A 78 -49.95 -2.17 -13.77
N VAL A 79 -49.56 -1.68 -14.94
CA VAL A 79 -48.98 -0.35 -15.13
C VAL A 79 -50.05 0.69 -15.35
N PHE A 80 -50.04 1.74 -14.52
CA PHE A 80 -50.89 2.91 -14.59
C PHE A 80 -50.09 4.13 -15.02
N GLU A 81 -50.55 4.80 -16.08
CA GLU A 81 -49.93 5.99 -16.63
C GLU A 81 -50.68 7.25 -16.21
N TRP A 82 -49.91 8.33 -15.96
CA TRP A 82 -50.49 9.62 -15.56
C TRP A 82 -51.35 10.23 -16.65
N LEU A 83 -52.56 10.64 -16.27
CA LEU A 83 -53.51 11.25 -17.18
C LEU A 83 -53.64 12.77 -16.91
N SER A 84 -53.93 13.16 -15.65
CA SER A 84 -54.05 14.55 -15.24
C SER A 84 -54.16 14.68 -13.72
N GLY A 85 -53.57 15.69 -13.09
CA GLY A 85 -53.64 15.88 -11.65
C GLY A 85 -53.20 14.61 -10.90
N ASN A 86 -54.11 14.03 -10.10
CA ASN A 86 -53.86 12.77 -9.39
C ASN A 86 -54.48 11.55 -10.09
N LEU A 87 -54.96 11.68 -11.34
CA LEU A 87 -55.64 10.64 -12.04
C LEU A 87 -54.68 9.87 -12.96
N PHE A 88 -54.72 8.54 -12.84
CA PHE A 88 -53.95 7.60 -13.65
C PHE A 88 -54.89 6.63 -14.36
N GLU A 89 -54.51 6.17 -15.53
CA GLU A 89 -55.24 5.19 -16.37
C GLU A 89 -54.39 3.98 -16.62
N TYR A 90 -55.01 2.80 -16.51
CA TYR A 90 -54.36 1.52 -16.84
C TYR A 90 -54.02 1.47 -18.34
N ASN A 91 -52.77 1.15 -18.68
CA ASN A 91 -52.28 1.15 -20.06
C ASN A 91 -52.65 -0.09 -20.88
N GLY A 92 -53.16 -1.16 -20.22
CA GLY A 92 -53.63 -2.37 -20.88
C GLY A 92 -52.55 -3.41 -21.24
N ASP A 93 -51.28 -3.19 -20.86
CA ASP A 93 -50.17 -4.03 -21.30
C ASP A 93 -50.17 -5.45 -20.71
N ASN A 94 -50.68 -5.66 -19.49
CA ASN A 94 -50.72 -6.95 -18.80
C ASN A 94 -52.07 -7.65 -18.82
N GLY A 95 -52.87 -7.44 -19.89
CA GLY A 95 -54.16 -8.08 -20.03
C GLY A 95 -55.28 -7.34 -19.29
N ASP A 96 -56.33 -8.08 -18.93
CA ASP A 96 -57.49 -7.48 -18.26
C ASP A 96 -57.26 -7.41 -16.74
N ILE A 97 -57.30 -6.22 -16.15
CA ILE A 97 -57.26 -6.04 -14.71
C ILE A 97 -58.54 -6.50 -14.04
N PRO A 98 -58.55 -7.19 -12.89
CA PRO A 98 -59.73 -7.61 -12.18
C PRO A 98 -60.66 -6.44 -11.84
N ALA A 99 -61.95 -6.51 -12.17
CA ALA A 99 -62.90 -5.47 -11.83
C ALA A 99 -63.20 -5.36 -10.33
N THR A 100 -63.02 -6.48 -9.61
CA THR A 100 -63.14 -6.56 -8.14
C THR A 100 -61.94 -7.26 -7.54
N LEU A 101 -61.57 -6.90 -6.33
CA LEU A 101 -60.45 -7.40 -5.58
C LEU A 101 -60.84 -8.43 -4.54
N SER A 102 -60.01 -9.39 -4.28
CA SER A 102 -60.08 -10.24 -3.08
C SER A 102 -59.56 -9.52 -1.87
N ALA A 103 -60.07 -9.87 -0.67
CA ALA A 103 -59.59 -9.29 0.57
C ALA A 103 -58.10 -9.50 0.75
N GLY A 104 -57.36 -8.43 1.09
CA GLY A 104 -55.94 -8.46 1.28
C GLY A 104 -55.29 -7.05 1.15
N THR A 105 -54.02 -7.00 0.93
CA THR A 105 -53.30 -5.76 0.71
C THR A 105 -52.82 -5.69 -0.75
N VAL A 106 -53.17 -4.62 -1.46
CA VAL A 106 -52.56 -4.28 -2.76
C VAL A 106 -51.44 -3.31 -2.55
N THR A 107 -50.38 -3.44 -3.31
CA THR A 107 -49.19 -2.58 -3.22
C THR A 107 -48.97 -1.87 -4.55
N ALA A 108 -48.40 -0.69 -4.49
CA ALA A 108 -48.00 0.05 -5.68
C ALA A 108 -46.59 0.64 -5.52
N THR A 109 -45.86 0.59 -6.62
CA THR A 109 -44.47 1.11 -6.67
C THR A 109 -44.29 2.09 -7.81
N TYR A 110 -43.61 3.18 -7.53
CA TYR A 110 -43.19 4.19 -8.51
C TYR A 110 -41.67 4.24 -8.56
N PRO A 111 -41.04 4.33 -9.75
CA PRO A 111 -41.64 4.23 -11.08
C PRO A 111 -42.10 2.80 -11.40
N ALA A 112 -42.98 2.67 -12.40
CA ALA A 112 -43.56 1.40 -12.84
C ALA A 112 -42.52 0.40 -13.38
N THR A 113 -41.51 0.89 -14.03
CA THR A 113 -40.35 0.10 -14.47
C THR A 113 -39.33 0.01 -13.36
N ALA A 114 -38.60 -1.11 -13.30
CA ALA A 114 -37.48 -1.24 -12.33
C ALA A 114 -36.65 0.03 -12.29
N ALA A 115 -36.37 0.51 -11.07
CA ALA A 115 -35.67 1.75 -10.87
C ALA A 115 -34.40 1.79 -11.71
N ALA A 116 -34.14 2.93 -12.36
CA ALA A 116 -32.88 3.20 -13.00
C ALA A 116 -31.73 2.97 -11.99
N ASP A 117 -30.59 2.55 -12.47
CA ASP A 117 -29.41 2.34 -11.63
C ASP A 117 -29.11 3.57 -10.79
N PHE A 118 -29.30 3.48 -9.49
CA PHE A 118 -29.04 4.58 -8.58
C PHE A 118 -27.59 5.05 -8.62
N ALA A 119 -26.66 4.18 -8.94
CA ALA A 119 -25.24 4.50 -8.97
C ALA A 119 -24.88 5.52 -10.07
N VAL A 120 -25.71 5.62 -11.13
CA VAL A 120 -25.46 6.50 -12.25
C VAL A 120 -26.72 7.30 -12.60
N GLN A 121 -26.74 8.59 -12.31
CA GLN A 121 -27.87 9.48 -12.52
C GLN A 121 -27.53 10.64 -13.48
N SER A 122 -28.51 11.28 -14.07
CA SER A 122 -28.28 12.43 -14.97
C SER A 122 -27.59 13.60 -14.24
N GLY A 123 -27.85 13.75 -12.97
CA GLY A 123 -27.35 14.87 -12.17
C GLY A 123 -28.07 16.19 -12.40
N THR A 124 -29.16 16.21 -13.18
CA THR A 124 -29.92 17.44 -13.47
C THR A 124 -31.24 17.50 -12.68
N GLU A 125 -31.67 18.71 -12.38
CA GLU A 125 -32.95 18.98 -11.71
C GLU A 125 -34.13 18.39 -12.51
N ALA A 126 -34.11 18.53 -13.82
CA ALA A 126 -35.20 18.11 -14.69
C ALA A 126 -35.41 16.57 -14.69
N GLU A 127 -34.36 15.80 -14.39
CA GLU A 127 -34.41 14.35 -14.50
C GLU A 127 -34.30 13.60 -13.18
N VAL A 128 -34.03 14.30 -12.06
CA VAL A 128 -33.86 13.65 -10.74
C VAL A 128 -35.11 12.86 -10.33
N GLY A 129 -36.29 13.33 -10.77
CA GLY A 129 -37.57 12.64 -10.54
C GLY A 129 -37.62 11.19 -11.06
N LYS A 130 -36.90 10.87 -12.14
CA LYS A 130 -36.80 9.50 -12.69
C LYS A 130 -36.17 8.48 -11.78
N TYR A 131 -35.37 8.94 -10.81
CA TYR A 131 -34.68 8.11 -9.82
C TYR A 131 -35.37 8.12 -8.45
N MET A 132 -36.42 8.94 -8.29
CA MET A 132 -37.19 8.96 -7.07
C MET A 132 -38.06 7.72 -6.97
N GLN A 133 -38.05 7.09 -5.80
CA GLN A 133 -38.87 5.94 -5.51
C GLN A 133 -39.97 6.28 -4.51
N MET A 134 -41.15 5.77 -4.75
CA MET A 134 -42.29 5.86 -3.83
C MET A 134 -43.03 4.55 -3.80
N ALA A 135 -43.72 4.29 -2.71
CA ALA A 135 -44.61 3.13 -2.57
C ALA A 135 -45.91 3.49 -1.88
N ALA A 136 -46.95 2.78 -2.25
CA ALA A 136 -48.23 2.84 -1.57
C ALA A 136 -48.68 1.41 -1.20
N SER A 137 -49.46 1.26 -0.15
CA SER A 137 -50.17 0.05 0.19
C SER A 137 -51.58 0.40 0.61
N LEU A 138 -52.53 -0.44 0.23
CA LEU A 138 -53.96 -0.26 0.53
C LEU A 138 -54.55 -1.60 0.92
N ASP A 139 -55.17 -1.67 2.10
CA ASP A 139 -55.96 -2.83 2.50
C ASP A 139 -57.33 -2.79 1.81
N VAL A 140 -57.67 -3.83 1.13
CA VAL A 140 -58.91 -3.97 0.36
C VAL A 140 -59.79 -5.08 0.94
N THR A 141 -61.10 -4.91 0.78
CA THR A 141 -62.10 -5.88 1.23
C THR A 141 -62.54 -6.74 0.08
N GLU A 142 -63.06 -7.92 0.38
CA GLU A 142 -63.62 -8.85 -0.64
C GLU A 142 -64.71 -8.17 -1.47
N GLY A 143 -64.56 -8.24 -2.79
CA GLY A 143 -65.48 -7.65 -3.75
C GLY A 143 -65.33 -6.13 -3.92
N GLN A 144 -64.31 -5.51 -3.34
CA GLN A 144 -64.08 -4.09 -3.56
C GLN A 144 -63.72 -3.81 -5.03
N SER A 145 -64.32 -2.75 -5.60
CA SER A 145 -64.04 -2.35 -6.98
C SER A 145 -62.59 -1.87 -7.12
N THR A 146 -61.93 -2.30 -8.19
CA THR A 146 -60.64 -1.80 -8.58
C THR A 146 -60.74 -0.36 -9.12
N GLU A 147 -61.87 -0.03 -9.79
CA GLU A 147 -62.14 1.31 -10.28
C GLU A 147 -62.37 2.28 -9.09
N GLY A 148 -61.66 3.42 -9.12
CA GLY A 148 -61.81 4.44 -8.09
C GLY A 148 -60.96 4.17 -6.82
N LEU A 149 -60.03 3.23 -6.86
CA LEU A 149 -59.04 3.09 -5.79
C LEU A 149 -58.32 4.42 -5.56
N ASN A 150 -58.03 4.73 -4.30
CA ASN A 150 -57.28 5.88 -3.91
C ASN A 150 -55.95 5.42 -3.23
N LEU A 151 -54.83 5.60 -3.91
CA LEU A 151 -53.52 5.28 -3.40
C LEU A 151 -52.84 6.53 -2.84
N THR A 152 -52.12 6.37 -1.72
CA THR A 152 -51.29 7.43 -1.17
C THR A 152 -49.85 6.96 -1.13
N PHE A 153 -49.02 7.54 -2.00
CA PHE A 153 -47.63 7.19 -2.12
C PHE A 153 -46.77 7.90 -1.08
N GLY A 154 -46.01 7.12 -0.34
CA GLY A 154 -44.96 7.61 0.53
C GLY A 154 -43.56 7.53 -0.14
N HIS A 155 -42.72 8.51 0.06
CA HIS A 155 -41.36 8.52 -0.47
C HIS A 155 -40.54 7.35 0.08
N LYS A 156 -39.62 6.83 -0.72
CA LYS A 156 -38.57 5.87 -0.34
C LYS A 156 -37.17 6.45 -0.56
N THR A 157 -37.07 7.59 -1.19
CA THR A 157 -35.83 8.31 -1.49
C THR A 157 -35.86 9.73 -0.92
N SER A 158 -34.67 10.31 -0.77
CA SER A 158 -34.43 11.72 -0.51
C SER A 158 -33.79 12.34 -1.74
N VAL A 159 -33.67 13.66 -1.79
CA VAL A 159 -32.94 14.37 -2.86
C VAL A 159 -31.81 15.16 -2.23
N VAL A 160 -30.63 15.07 -2.82
CA VAL A 160 -29.47 15.91 -2.48
C VAL A 160 -29.20 16.85 -3.65
N HIS A 161 -29.35 18.13 -3.42
CA HIS A 161 -28.98 19.21 -4.33
C HIS A 161 -27.63 19.76 -3.93
N ILE A 162 -26.66 19.66 -4.81
CA ILE A 162 -25.27 20.07 -4.62
C ILE A 162 -25.02 21.30 -5.47
N LYS A 163 -24.56 22.37 -4.84
CA LYS A 163 -24.06 23.57 -5.52
C LYS A 163 -22.59 23.74 -5.18
N LEU A 164 -21.75 23.70 -6.20
CA LEU A 164 -20.30 23.86 -6.07
C LEU A 164 -19.89 25.17 -6.72
N ASN A 165 -18.96 25.87 -6.08
CA ASN A 165 -18.39 27.12 -6.60
C ASN A 165 -16.86 27.06 -6.46
N ASN A 166 -16.16 27.01 -7.58
CA ASN A 166 -14.69 27.03 -7.60
C ASN A 166 -14.20 27.69 -8.89
N SER A 167 -13.27 28.62 -8.78
CA SER A 167 -12.69 29.32 -9.93
C SER A 167 -11.96 28.39 -10.94
N ALA A 168 -11.51 27.22 -10.52
CA ALA A 168 -10.93 26.22 -11.40
C ALA A 168 -11.95 25.55 -12.33
N PHE A 169 -13.26 25.73 -12.06
CA PHE A 169 -14.35 25.10 -12.82
C PHE A 169 -14.94 26.00 -13.92
N VAL A 170 -14.51 27.26 -14.02
CA VAL A 170 -15.06 28.22 -15.00
C VAL A 170 -15.12 27.63 -16.39
N ASP A 171 -16.33 27.54 -16.96
CA ASP A 171 -16.63 26.99 -18.28
C ASP A 171 -16.16 25.53 -18.51
N LYS A 172 -15.93 24.76 -17.42
CA LYS A 172 -15.48 23.36 -17.48
C LYS A 172 -16.64 22.37 -17.39
N GLN A 173 -16.37 21.17 -17.90
CA GLN A 173 -17.23 20.01 -17.72
C GLN A 173 -16.75 19.18 -16.54
N LEU A 174 -17.68 18.82 -15.66
CA LEU A 174 -17.41 18.22 -14.37
C LEU A 174 -18.18 16.91 -14.22
N SER A 175 -17.47 15.84 -13.83
CA SER A 175 -18.08 14.61 -13.32
C SER A 175 -18.20 14.73 -11.82
N ILE A 176 -19.42 14.65 -11.29
CA ILE A 176 -19.69 14.84 -9.85
C ILE A 176 -20.18 13.51 -9.27
N SER A 177 -19.64 13.14 -8.12
CA SER A 177 -20.07 11.97 -7.36
C SER A 177 -20.35 12.33 -5.91
N LEU A 178 -21.47 11.84 -5.41
CA LEU A 178 -21.82 11.85 -4.00
C LEU A 178 -21.47 10.49 -3.41
N ASN A 179 -20.68 10.45 -2.37
CA ASN A 179 -20.11 9.23 -1.79
C ASN A 179 -20.44 9.15 -0.31
N ALA A 180 -20.68 7.93 0.19
CA ALA A 180 -20.70 7.58 1.61
C ALA A 180 -20.57 6.05 1.76
N THR A 181 -19.97 5.60 2.85
CA THR A 181 -19.84 4.16 3.12
C THR A 181 -21.23 3.52 3.30
N GLY A 182 -21.54 2.51 2.49
CA GLY A 182 -22.82 1.83 2.51
C GLY A 182 -23.98 2.59 1.84
N LEU A 183 -23.71 3.62 1.04
CA LEU A 183 -24.73 4.51 0.44
C LEU A 183 -25.80 3.76 -0.37
N LEU A 184 -25.41 2.76 -1.12
CA LEU A 184 -26.30 1.93 -1.95
C LEU A 184 -26.40 0.47 -1.45
N GLY A 185 -26.09 0.22 -0.19
CA GLY A 185 -26.09 -1.12 0.40
C GLY A 185 -24.86 -1.93 0.03
N THR A 186 -25.04 -3.21 -0.29
CA THR A 186 -23.90 -4.10 -0.56
C THR A 186 -23.36 -3.91 -1.98
N GLY A 187 -22.47 -2.94 -2.23
CA GLY A 187 -21.70 -2.95 -3.46
C GLY A 187 -21.35 -1.64 -4.14
N ALA A 188 -22.00 -0.53 -3.81
CA ALA A 188 -21.61 0.76 -4.37
C ALA A 188 -21.73 1.87 -3.30
N ASP A 189 -20.65 2.59 -3.10
CA ASP A 189 -20.56 3.68 -2.13
C ASP A 189 -20.66 5.06 -2.79
N ALA A 190 -21.04 5.12 -4.07
CA ALA A 190 -21.10 6.35 -4.84
C ALA A 190 -22.29 6.43 -5.78
N ILE A 191 -22.87 7.63 -5.89
CA ILE A 191 -23.81 8.02 -6.93
C ILE A 191 -23.12 9.07 -7.80
N SER A 192 -23.00 8.80 -9.12
CA SER A 192 -22.24 9.65 -10.04
C SER A 192 -23.11 10.19 -11.16
N THR A 193 -22.71 11.35 -11.73
CA THR A 193 -23.35 11.90 -12.94
C THR A 193 -23.06 11.01 -14.16
N ALA A 194 -24.12 10.65 -14.92
CA ALA A 194 -24.01 9.86 -16.14
C ALA A 194 -23.22 10.56 -17.26
N ALA A 195 -23.27 11.88 -17.28
CA ALA A 195 -22.51 12.74 -18.18
C ALA A 195 -21.95 13.94 -17.40
N PRO A 196 -20.85 14.53 -17.85
CA PRO A 196 -20.33 15.75 -17.23
C PRO A 196 -21.31 16.90 -17.26
N LEU A 197 -21.42 17.64 -16.16
CA LEU A 197 -22.20 18.86 -16.02
C LEU A 197 -21.30 20.08 -16.31
N THR A 198 -21.85 21.09 -16.98
CA THR A 198 -21.09 22.30 -17.33
C THR A 198 -21.22 23.35 -16.23
N ALA A 199 -20.11 23.79 -15.66
CA ALA A 199 -20.10 24.97 -14.79
C ALA A 199 -20.26 26.25 -15.62
N ASN A 200 -20.84 27.28 -15.00
CA ASN A 200 -21.01 28.58 -15.62
C ASN A 200 -19.72 29.42 -15.63
N ASN A 201 -19.80 30.62 -16.18
CA ASN A 201 -18.68 31.58 -16.26
C ASN A 201 -18.20 32.14 -14.89
N GLU A 202 -18.86 31.79 -13.81
CA GLU A 202 -18.45 32.09 -12.43
C GLU A 202 -17.85 30.87 -11.73
N GLY A 203 -17.79 29.71 -12.42
CA GLY A 203 -17.32 28.44 -11.87
C GLY A 203 -18.33 27.72 -10.97
N VAL A 204 -19.62 28.05 -11.13
CA VAL A 204 -20.71 27.42 -10.39
C VAL A 204 -21.31 26.27 -11.21
N VAL A 205 -21.47 25.11 -10.56
CA VAL A 205 -22.19 23.96 -11.11
C VAL A 205 -23.19 23.44 -10.08
N GLU A 206 -24.32 22.95 -10.54
CA GLU A 206 -25.35 22.33 -9.71
C GLU A 206 -25.57 20.88 -10.12
N ALA A 207 -25.69 19.98 -9.14
CA ALA A 207 -25.98 18.57 -9.34
C ALA A 207 -27.11 18.12 -8.42
N TRP A 208 -27.95 17.22 -8.93
CA TRP A 208 -29.14 16.73 -8.25
C TRP A 208 -29.13 15.20 -8.22
N PHE A 209 -29.23 14.61 -7.06
CA PHE A 209 -29.23 13.17 -6.85
C PHE A 209 -30.42 12.70 -6.02
N ALA A 210 -31.14 11.71 -6.50
CA ALA A 210 -32.03 10.93 -5.67
C ALA A 210 -31.21 9.90 -4.91
N VAL A 211 -31.43 9.80 -3.61
CA VAL A 211 -30.64 8.96 -2.71
C VAL A 211 -31.57 8.08 -1.90
N PRO A 212 -31.31 6.76 -1.76
CA PRO A 212 -32.10 5.91 -0.87
C PRO A 212 -32.08 6.45 0.57
N ALA A 213 -33.17 6.31 1.29
CA ALA A 213 -33.19 6.60 2.71
C ALA A 213 -32.30 5.60 3.47
N THR A 214 -31.62 6.06 4.49
CA THR A 214 -30.76 5.22 5.31
C THR A 214 -31.40 5.03 6.69
N GLU A 215 -31.43 3.79 7.18
CA GLU A 215 -31.91 3.51 8.55
C GLU A 215 -30.90 4.02 9.57
N ASP A 216 -29.61 3.91 9.25
CA ASP A 216 -28.49 4.35 10.08
C ASP A 216 -27.82 5.63 9.53
N GLU A 217 -27.06 6.29 10.39
CA GLU A 217 -26.17 7.37 9.99
C GLU A 217 -25.00 6.79 9.19
N LEU A 218 -24.82 7.27 7.95
CA LEU A 218 -23.70 6.86 7.11
C LEU A 218 -22.47 7.73 7.40
N SER A 219 -21.32 7.08 7.39
CA SER A 219 -20.01 7.73 7.55
C SER A 219 -19.39 8.13 6.22
N ASP A 220 -18.36 8.95 6.27
CA ASP A 220 -17.55 9.37 5.13
C ASP A 220 -18.33 10.07 4.00
N TRP A 221 -19.39 10.78 4.31
CA TRP A 221 -20.08 11.58 3.31
C TRP A 221 -19.16 12.63 2.69
N HIS A 222 -19.00 12.56 1.39
CA HIS A 222 -18.20 13.53 0.66
C HIS A 222 -18.63 13.67 -0.81
N ILE A 223 -18.23 14.78 -1.40
CA ILE A 223 -18.37 15.03 -2.84
C ILE A 223 -17.01 14.90 -3.48
N SER A 224 -16.93 14.09 -4.55
CA SER A 224 -15.78 14.00 -5.45
C SER A 224 -16.10 14.64 -6.78
N VAL A 225 -15.18 15.39 -7.33
CA VAL A 225 -15.34 16.10 -8.61
C VAL A 225 -14.15 15.83 -9.51
N GLY A 226 -14.41 15.34 -10.72
CA GLY A 226 -13.44 15.25 -11.81
C GLY A 226 -13.62 16.45 -12.75
N CYS A 227 -12.53 17.18 -13.02
CA CYS A 227 -12.48 18.34 -13.91
C CYS A 227 -11.25 18.21 -14.81
N ASP A 228 -11.42 17.94 -16.09
CA ASP A 228 -10.33 17.56 -17.00
C ASP A 228 -9.51 16.40 -16.44
N ASN A 229 -8.25 16.66 -16.04
CA ASN A 229 -7.35 15.68 -15.41
C ASN A 229 -7.22 15.87 -13.89
N ASP A 230 -7.93 16.83 -13.32
CA ASP A 230 -7.86 17.20 -11.92
C ASP A 230 -9.03 16.61 -11.14
N TYR A 231 -8.77 16.21 -9.90
CA TYR A 231 -9.77 15.66 -9.01
C TYR A 231 -9.82 16.44 -7.71
N TYR A 232 -11.05 16.73 -7.27
CA TYR A 232 -11.34 17.54 -6.10
C TYR A 232 -12.23 16.77 -5.13
N TYR A 233 -12.19 17.18 -3.88
CA TYR A 233 -12.91 16.55 -2.77
C TYR A 233 -13.40 17.62 -1.78
N THR A 234 -14.57 17.41 -1.20
CA THR A 234 -15.03 18.15 -0.02
C THR A 234 -15.85 17.23 0.90
N PRO A 235 -15.55 17.18 2.22
CA PRO A 235 -16.30 16.37 3.16
C PRO A 235 -17.63 17.02 3.48
N LEU A 236 -18.64 16.21 3.79
CA LEU A 236 -19.97 16.64 4.22
C LEU A 236 -20.25 16.33 5.68
N GLY A 237 -19.41 15.52 6.34
CA GLY A 237 -19.63 14.96 7.67
C GLY A 237 -20.68 13.84 7.68
N ASP A 238 -20.81 13.17 8.80
CA ASP A 238 -21.74 12.04 8.95
C ASP A 238 -23.19 12.52 8.88
N LYS A 239 -24.04 11.80 8.18
CA LYS A 239 -25.44 12.15 7.91
C LYS A 239 -26.33 10.92 7.85
N GLN A 240 -27.52 11.03 8.46
CA GLN A 240 -28.66 10.17 8.19
C GLN A 240 -29.61 10.87 7.24
N LEU A 241 -29.98 10.23 6.15
CA LEU A 241 -30.93 10.77 5.19
C LEU A 241 -32.34 10.32 5.55
N VAL A 242 -33.17 11.27 5.92
CA VAL A 242 -34.59 11.04 6.20
C VAL A 242 -35.40 11.06 4.90
N VAL A 243 -36.23 10.06 4.73
CA VAL A 243 -37.11 9.87 3.57
C VAL A 243 -37.87 11.15 3.22
N GLY A 244 -37.93 11.47 1.93
CA GLY A 244 -38.74 12.56 1.40
C GLY A 244 -38.19 13.95 1.68
N LYS A 245 -36.94 14.11 2.12
CA LYS A 245 -36.30 15.41 2.32
C LYS A 245 -35.43 15.84 1.15
N LEU A 246 -35.36 17.17 0.94
CA LEU A 246 -34.36 17.82 0.11
C LEU A 246 -33.22 18.35 0.99
N TYR A 247 -32.00 17.92 0.68
CA TYR A 247 -30.77 18.38 1.33
C TYR A 247 -30.03 19.31 0.40
N ASN A 248 -29.88 20.58 0.77
CA ASN A 248 -29.08 21.54 0.02
C ASN A 248 -27.65 21.57 0.57
N VAL A 249 -26.70 21.38 -0.31
CA VAL A 249 -25.25 21.36 -0.04
C VAL A 249 -24.61 22.46 -0.89
N ASP A 250 -24.13 23.51 -0.27
CA ASP A 250 -23.39 24.60 -0.91
C ASP A 250 -21.93 24.54 -0.45
N LYS A 251 -21.00 24.36 -1.39
CA LYS A 251 -19.58 24.15 -1.12
C LYS A 251 -18.69 24.96 -2.07
N SER A 252 -17.75 25.67 -1.46
CA SER A 252 -16.69 26.41 -2.18
C SER A 252 -15.28 26.00 -1.73
N ASP A 253 -15.18 25.18 -0.68
CA ASP A 253 -13.95 24.74 -0.03
C ASP A 253 -13.43 23.40 -0.56
N LEU A 254 -13.53 23.17 -1.86
CA LEU A 254 -13.04 21.96 -2.49
C LEU A 254 -11.51 21.91 -2.49
N VAL A 255 -10.97 20.80 -2.03
CA VAL A 255 -9.53 20.52 -2.01
C VAL A 255 -9.16 19.73 -3.25
N LYS A 256 -8.15 20.18 -3.99
CA LYS A 256 -7.56 19.39 -5.07
C LYS A 256 -6.84 18.19 -4.46
N THR A 257 -7.21 16.98 -4.87
CA THR A 257 -6.65 15.75 -4.31
C THR A 257 -5.52 15.20 -5.15
N HIS A 258 -5.70 15.15 -6.47
CA HIS A 258 -4.69 14.67 -7.41
C HIS A 258 -5.00 15.13 -8.84
N SER A 259 -4.00 14.94 -9.70
CA SER A 259 -4.13 15.04 -11.16
C SER A 259 -3.62 13.76 -11.80
N ILE A 260 -4.22 13.36 -12.92
CA ILE A 260 -3.76 12.19 -13.69
C ILE A 260 -3.27 12.68 -15.06
N SER A 261 -2.05 12.31 -15.41
CA SER A 261 -1.46 12.57 -16.72
C SER A 261 -0.88 11.31 -17.32
N LYS A 262 -0.55 11.34 -18.62
CA LYS A 262 0.18 10.27 -19.27
C LYS A 262 1.65 10.65 -19.42
N VAL A 263 2.54 9.75 -19.00
CA VAL A 263 3.99 9.92 -19.16
C VAL A 263 4.48 8.89 -20.17
N SER A 264 5.28 9.38 -21.13
CA SER A 264 5.90 8.53 -22.15
C SER A 264 7.28 8.09 -21.68
N GLU A 265 7.48 6.80 -21.59
CA GLU A 265 8.80 6.23 -21.31
C GLU A 265 9.22 5.29 -22.43
N LYS A 266 10.49 5.41 -22.81
CA LYS A 266 11.06 4.58 -23.87
C LYS A 266 11.85 3.44 -23.24
N TYR A 267 11.43 2.22 -23.55
CA TYR A 267 12.16 1.02 -23.22
C TYR A 267 12.63 0.34 -24.52
N PHE A 268 13.94 0.20 -24.68
CA PHE A 268 14.57 -0.24 -25.94
C PHE A 268 14.14 0.63 -27.13
N THR A 269 13.36 0.07 -28.04
CA THR A 269 12.86 0.75 -29.23
C THR A 269 11.40 1.18 -29.12
N THR A 270 10.70 0.76 -28.07
CA THR A 270 9.26 0.99 -27.91
C THR A 270 8.99 2.09 -26.87
N THR A 271 8.10 3.01 -27.20
CA THR A 271 7.59 4.01 -26.26
C THR A 271 6.28 3.54 -25.66
N TYR A 272 6.20 3.55 -24.35
CA TYR A 272 5.02 3.19 -23.57
C TYR A 272 4.42 4.44 -22.92
N GLN A 273 3.11 4.40 -22.68
CA GLN A 273 2.37 5.44 -21.98
C GLN A 273 1.93 4.90 -20.62
N PHE A 274 2.28 5.58 -19.54
CA PHE A 274 1.94 5.20 -18.19
C PHE A 274 1.11 6.27 -17.52
N ASP A 275 0.20 5.87 -16.64
CA ASP A 275 -0.53 6.79 -15.78
C ASP A 275 0.41 7.36 -14.72
N HIS A 276 0.34 8.65 -14.54
CA HIS A 276 1.11 9.39 -13.56
C HIS A 276 0.18 10.24 -12.70
N TYR A 277 0.12 9.91 -11.43
CA TYR A 277 -0.63 10.62 -10.41
C TYR A 277 0.25 11.69 -9.77
N THR A 278 -0.22 12.92 -9.80
CA THR A 278 0.34 14.03 -9.02
C THR A 278 -0.59 14.30 -7.85
N VAL A 279 -0.13 14.06 -6.63
CA VAL A 279 -0.98 13.97 -5.43
C VAL A 279 -0.74 15.15 -4.50
N TYR A 280 -1.85 15.74 -4.01
CA TYR A 280 -1.88 16.90 -3.12
C TYR A 280 -2.57 16.59 -1.77
N HIS A 281 -3.27 15.45 -1.65
CA HIS A 281 -4.08 15.11 -0.48
C HIS A 281 -4.19 13.58 -0.30
N TYR A 282 -4.46 13.09 0.92
CA TYR A 282 -4.51 11.65 1.19
C TYR A 282 -5.53 10.88 0.33
N ILE A 283 -6.66 11.49 -0.02
CA ILE A 283 -7.65 10.91 -0.93
C ILE A 283 -7.01 10.61 -2.30
N GLY A 284 -6.19 11.53 -2.81
CA GLY A 284 -5.43 11.31 -4.05
C GLY A 284 -4.41 10.18 -3.90
N LEU A 285 -3.80 10.05 -2.72
CA LEU A 285 -2.87 8.96 -2.44
C LEU A 285 -3.60 7.60 -2.42
N TYR A 286 -4.80 7.53 -1.85
CA TYR A 286 -5.64 6.33 -1.91
C TYR A 286 -6.09 6.00 -3.35
N ALA A 287 -6.44 7.02 -4.14
CA ALA A 287 -6.81 6.84 -5.55
C ALA A 287 -5.64 6.25 -6.35
N TRP A 288 -4.42 6.77 -6.16
CA TRP A 288 -3.21 6.21 -6.74
C TRP A 288 -2.97 4.76 -6.30
N ALA A 289 -3.06 4.47 -5.00
CA ALA A 289 -2.83 3.13 -4.47
C ALA A 289 -3.79 2.11 -5.09
N LYS A 290 -5.07 2.46 -5.20
CA LYS A 290 -6.09 1.62 -5.86
C LYS A 290 -5.78 1.40 -7.35
N ALA A 291 -5.34 2.44 -8.06
CA ALA A 291 -4.95 2.32 -9.47
C ALA A 291 -3.68 1.48 -9.64
N ALA A 292 -2.70 1.62 -8.74
CA ALA A 292 -1.46 0.84 -8.75
C ALA A 292 -1.72 -0.65 -8.48
N GLU A 293 -2.62 -1.00 -7.55
CA GLU A 293 -3.05 -2.39 -7.31
C GLU A 293 -3.81 -2.98 -8.50
N ALA A 294 -4.72 -2.23 -9.10
CA ALA A 294 -5.46 -2.67 -10.29
C ALA A 294 -4.53 -2.91 -11.50
N ALA A 295 -3.47 -2.11 -11.63
CA ALA A 295 -2.46 -2.23 -12.69
C ALA A 295 -1.46 -3.39 -12.45
N ASP A 296 -1.36 -3.88 -11.22
CA ASP A 296 -0.47 -5.00 -10.85
C ASP A 296 -0.98 -6.36 -11.38
N ALA A 297 -2.25 -6.46 -11.76
CA ALA A 297 -2.80 -7.66 -12.38
C ALA A 297 -2.27 -7.82 -13.84
N PRO A 298 -1.66 -8.96 -14.20
CA PRO A 298 -1.13 -9.16 -15.55
C PRO A 298 -2.27 -9.33 -16.56
N VAL A 299 -2.39 -8.39 -17.49
CA VAL A 299 -3.18 -8.53 -18.71
C VAL A 299 -2.20 -8.82 -19.85
N ASP A 300 -2.25 -10.01 -20.42
CA ASP A 300 -1.37 -10.45 -21.51
C ASP A 300 0.14 -10.31 -21.22
N TYR A 301 0.58 -10.56 -19.98
CA TYR A 301 1.98 -10.40 -19.55
C TYR A 301 2.55 -8.97 -19.71
N LYS A 302 1.69 -7.98 -19.85
CA LYS A 302 2.07 -6.57 -19.89
C LYS A 302 1.71 -5.91 -18.55
N TYR A 303 2.69 -5.38 -17.90
CA TYR A 303 2.53 -4.58 -16.68
C TYR A 303 2.54 -3.10 -17.06
N TYR A 304 1.58 -2.36 -16.58
CA TYR A 304 1.49 -0.91 -16.80
C TYR A 304 1.66 -0.22 -15.44
N PRO A 305 2.90 0.14 -15.04
CA PRO A 305 3.10 0.80 -13.77
C PRO A 305 2.38 2.15 -13.72
N VAL A 306 1.85 2.46 -12.56
CA VAL A 306 1.23 3.75 -12.26
C VAL A 306 2.22 4.56 -11.43
N HIS A 307 2.71 5.69 -11.95
CA HIS A 307 3.69 6.51 -11.27
C HIS A 307 3.04 7.46 -10.27
N LEU A 308 3.82 7.90 -9.28
CA LEU A 308 3.40 8.81 -8.22
C LEU A 308 4.38 9.97 -8.07
N THR A 309 3.85 11.17 -7.98
CA THR A 309 4.56 12.35 -7.49
C THR A 309 3.75 13.01 -6.38
N LEU A 310 4.38 13.37 -5.27
CA LEU A 310 3.75 14.19 -4.24
C LEU A 310 4.05 15.66 -4.53
N GLU A 311 3.06 16.53 -4.34
CA GLU A 311 3.18 18.00 -4.44
C GLU A 311 2.75 18.69 -3.15
N ALA A 312 2.47 17.90 -2.10
CA ALA A 312 2.17 18.39 -0.77
C ALA A 312 2.52 17.33 0.28
N ASP A 313 2.67 17.74 1.51
CA ASP A 313 2.74 16.84 2.65
C ASP A 313 1.37 16.17 2.84
N ILE A 314 1.38 14.86 3.05
CA ILE A 314 0.17 14.04 3.16
C ILE A 314 -0.01 13.59 4.60
N GLN A 315 -1.05 14.08 5.26
CA GLN A 315 -1.48 13.56 6.56
C GLN A 315 -2.54 12.47 6.33
N LEU A 316 -2.20 11.23 6.65
CA LEU A 316 -3.18 10.14 6.66
C LEU A 316 -4.10 10.26 7.87
N PRO A 317 -5.39 9.89 7.74
CA PRO A 317 -6.32 9.93 8.87
C PRO A 317 -5.92 8.90 9.92
N VAL A 318 -5.80 9.33 11.18
CA VAL A 318 -5.43 8.47 12.33
C VAL A 318 -6.52 8.49 13.42
N ASP A 319 -7.59 9.24 13.22
CA ASP A 319 -8.68 9.34 14.17
C ASP A 319 -9.33 7.98 14.42
N GLY A 320 -9.55 7.66 15.69
CA GLY A 320 -10.08 6.35 16.11
C GLY A 320 -9.05 5.19 16.10
N ILE A 321 -7.80 5.41 15.65
CA ILE A 321 -6.76 4.39 15.67
C ILE A 321 -5.87 4.59 16.90
N SER A 322 -6.02 3.72 17.88
CA SER A 322 -5.12 3.67 19.04
C SER A 322 -3.87 2.83 18.73
N VAL A 323 -2.76 3.17 19.38
CA VAL A 323 -1.52 2.41 19.30
C VAL A 323 -1.14 1.93 20.70
N ILE A 324 -1.01 0.62 20.87
CA ILE A 324 -0.63 0.00 22.14
C ILE A 324 0.60 -0.89 21.87
N ASP A 325 1.67 -0.65 22.59
CA ASP A 325 2.94 -1.41 22.47
C ASP A 325 3.46 -1.53 21.02
N GLY A 326 3.28 -0.48 20.23
CA GLY A 326 3.70 -0.44 18.83
C GLY A 326 2.80 -1.23 17.87
N LYS A 327 1.58 -1.57 18.30
CA LYS A 327 0.55 -2.20 17.47
C LYS A 327 -0.64 -1.24 17.32
N PRO A 328 -1.00 -0.83 16.09
CA PRO A 328 -2.22 -0.07 15.85
C PRO A 328 -3.46 -0.95 15.97
N SER A 329 -4.57 -0.40 16.44
CA SER A 329 -5.86 -1.11 16.57
C SER A 329 -6.47 -1.46 15.20
N SER A 330 -6.14 -0.69 14.17
CA SER A 330 -6.56 -0.93 12.78
C SER A 330 -5.57 -0.29 11.80
N SER A 331 -5.73 -0.57 10.52
CA SER A 331 -4.92 0.03 9.46
C SER A 331 -5.66 1.18 8.80
N ASN A 332 -4.95 2.28 8.51
CA ASN A 332 -5.42 3.33 7.60
C ASN A 332 -4.82 3.22 6.19
N TRP A 333 -4.08 2.16 5.93
CA TRP A 333 -3.42 1.92 4.66
C TRP A 333 -3.42 0.45 4.29
N THR A 334 -3.72 0.16 3.03
CA THR A 334 -3.53 -1.16 2.45
C THR A 334 -2.21 -1.15 1.68
N PRO A 335 -1.24 -2.01 2.04
CA PRO A 335 0.03 -2.07 1.34
C PRO A 335 -0.12 -2.32 -0.16
N VAL A 336 0.55 -1.51 -0.99
CA VAL A 336 0.50 -1.62 -2.45
C VAL A 336 1.44 -2.73 -2.93
N GLY A 337 1.05 -3.47 -3.98
CA GLY A 337 1.87 -4.52 -4.59
C GLY A 337 1.80 -5.86 -3.84
N GLN A 338 0.62 -6.28 -3.39
CA GLN A 338 0.46 -7.50 -2.59
C GLN A 338 0.77 -8.77 -3.40
N ASP A 339 0.25 -8.88 -4.61
CA ASP A 339 0.35 -10.09 -5.43
C ASP A 339 1.63 -10.12 -6.27
N TYR A 340 1.83 -9.13 -7.11
CA TYR A 340 2.91 -9.13 -8.12
C TYR A 340 4.01 -8.11 -7.82
N GLY A 341 3.79 -7.20 -6.87
CA GLY A 341 4.71 -6.16 -6.48
C GLY A 341 4.62 -4.89 -7.34
N TYR A 342 4.80 -3.75 -6.70
CA TYR A 342 4.77 -2.43 -7.33
C TYR A 342 5.99 -2.21 -8.22
N LYS A 343 5.78 -1.72 -9.45
CA LYS A 343 6.83 -1.53 -10.47
C LYS A 343 7.01 -0.10 -10.95
N GLY A 344 6.24 0.83 -10.40
CA GLY A 344 6.26 2.22 -10.81
C GLY A 344 7.39 3.04 -10.20
N LYS A 345 7.36 4.33 -10.50
CA LYS A 345 8.27 5.34 -9.94
C LYS A 345 7.52 6.23 -8.96
N VAL A 346 8.15 6.49 -7.83
CA VAL A 346 7.66 7.40 -6.79
C VAL A 346 8.68 8.52 -6.59
N ASP A 347 8.24 9.75 -6.74
CA ASP A 347 9.00 10.95 -6.37
C ASP A 347 8.24 11.72 -5.29
N GLY A 348 8.73 11.67 -4.06
CA GLY A 348 8.14 12.41 -2.94
C GLY A 348 8.39 13.91 -3.00
N LYS A 349 9.29 14.41 -3.87
CA LYS A 349 9.72 15.83 -3.95
C LYS A 349 10.06 16.46 -2.59
N ASN A 350 10.58 15.67 -1.67
CA ASN A 350 10.86 15.98 -0.29
C ASN A 350 9.62 16.25 0.58
N HIS A 351 8.44 15.84 0.14
CA HIS A 351 7.23 15.86 0.96
C HIS A 351 7.17 14.67 1.92
N ILE A 352 6.27 14.80 2.90
CA ILE A 352 6.10 13.88 4.01
C ILE A 352 4.79 13.13 3.88
N VAL A 353 4.82 11.82 4.06
CA VAL A 353 3.65 11.00 4.37
C VAL A 353 3.63 10.73 5.86
N LYS A 354 2.66 11.29 6.56
CA LYS A 354 2.57 11.24 8.02
C LYS A 354 1.40 10.39 8.49
N GLY A 355 1.63 9.68 9.61
CA GLY A 355 0.58 8.95 10.31
C GLY A 355 0.20 7.63 9.63
N LEU A 356 1.12 6.97 8.95
CA LEU A 356 0.89 5.63 8.37
C LEU A 356 0.66 4.59 9.47
N ARG A 357 -0.47 3.89 9.44
CA ARG A 357 -0.82 2.84 10.39
C ARG A 357 -1.13 1.54 9.66
N ILE A 358 -0.39 0.49 9.96
CA ILE A 358 -0.59 -0.84 9.39
C ILE A 358 -0.59 -1.87 10.51
N CYS A 359 -1.65 -2.69 10.54
CA CYS A 359 -1.78 -3.86 11.42
C CYS A 359 -2.06 -5.10 10.56
N LYS A 360 -1.06 -5.97 10.42
CA LYS A 360 -1.14 -7.25 9.69
C LYS A 360 -0.78 -8.39 10.62
N GLU A 361 -1.78 -9.14 11.10
CA GLU A 361 -1.61 -10.20 12.12
C GLU A 361 -1.22 -11.56 11.54
N SER A 362 -1.25 -11.74 10.23
CA SER A 362 -0.90 -13.03 9.60
C SER A 362 -0.32 -12.88 8.21
N GLY A 363 0.72 -13.64 7.94
CA GLY A 363 1.20 -14.14 6.65
C GLY A 363 1.57 -13.18 5.53
N ALA A 364 1.52 -11.87 5.70
CA ALA A 364 1.75 -10.92 4.62
C ALA A 364 2.92 -9.98 4.90
N ASN A 365 3.54 -9.51 3.82
CA ASN A 365 4.50 -8.41 3.87
C ASN A 365 3.80 -7.12 4.32
N ALA A 366 4.39 -6.38 5.25
CA ALA A 366 3.83 -5.15 5.79
C ALA A 366 4.73 -3.95 5.52
N GLY A 367 4.12 -2.87 5.01
CA GLY A 367 4.77 -1.60 4.69
C GLY A 367 3.89 -0.73 3.82
N PHE A 368 4.35 0.45 3.45
CA PHE A 368 3.66 1.28 2.45
C PHE A 368 3.47 0.50 1.14
N PHE A 369 4.48 -0.26 0.75
CA PHE A 369 4.39 -1.34 -0.22
C PHE A 369 4.45 -2.70 0.49
N ALA A 370 3.63 -3.65 0.09
CA ALA A 370 3.82 -5.05 0.48
C ALA A 370 5.09 -5.58 -0.17
N LYS A 371 5.20 -5.33 -1.48
CA LYS A 371 6.34 -5.73 -2.30
C LYS A 371 6.64 -4.67 -3.35
N ILE A 372 7.92 -4.38 -3.55
CA ILE A 372 8.40 -3.65 -4.72
C ILE A 372 9.14 -4.66 -5.61
N ASN A 373 8.65 -4.82 -6.84
CA ASN A 373 9.13 -5.86 -7.72
C ASN A 373 9.50 -5.28 -9.09
N GLY A 374 10.76 -5.36 -9.45
CA GLY A 374 11.25 -5.12 -10.80
C GLY A 374 11.27 -6.37 -11.68
N LYS A 375 10.40 -7.39 -11.42
CA LYS A 375 10.48 -8.70 -12.06
C LYS A 375 10.52 -8.61 -13.56
N ASP A 376 11.56 -9.20 -14.11
CA ASP A 376 11.72 -9.50 -15.52
C ASP A 376 10.60 -10.44 -16.00
N VAL A 377 9.73 -9.93 -16.86
CA VAL A 377 8.59 -10.69 -17.40
C VAL A 377 8.96 -11.42 -18.69
N SER A 378 10.16 -11.21 -19.22
CA SER A 378 10.51 -11.72 -20.55
C SER A 378 11.97 -12.08 -20.77
N GLY A 379 12.79 -12.20 -19.70
CA GLY A 379 14.23 -12.38 -19.85
C GLY A 379 14.94 -11.12 -20.39
N ARG A 380 14.31 -9.94 -20.28
CA ARG A 380 14.84 -8.66 -20.75
C ARG A 380 15.15 -7.80 -19.54
N GLU A 381 16.41 -7.55 -19.29
CA GLU A 381 16.96 -7.03 -18.04
C GLU A 381 16.71 -5.54 -17.76
N ASP A 382 16.17 -4.79 -18.71
CA ASP A 382 16.07 -3.32 -18.65
C ASP A 382 14.65 -2.82 -18.28
N TRP A 383 13.75 -3.71 -17.88
CA TRP A 383 12.36 -3.38 -17.66
C TRP A 383 12.09 -3.01 -16.22
N MET A 384 11.90 -1.70 -16.02
CA MET A 384 11.29 -1.11 -14.85
C MET A 384 12.04 -1.34 -13.54
N ILE A 385 13.12 -0.62 -13.38
CA ILE A 385 13.70 -0.41 -12.06
C ILE A 385 12.66 0.36 -11.24
N GLY A 386 12.09 -0.27 -10.23
CA GLY A 386 11.27 0.43 -9.24
C GLY A 386 12.11 1.54 -8.62
N THR A 387 11.62 2.78 -8.66
CA THR A 387 12.34 3.92 -8.10
C THR A 387 11.49 4.60 -7.05
N VAL A 388 12.05 4.79 -5.85
CA VAL A 388 11.45 5.61 -4.79
C VAL A 388 12.48 6.64 -4.37
N LYS A 389 12.14 7.91 -4.49
CA LYS A 389 13.09 8.97 -4.14
C LYS A 389 12.44 10.16 -3.44
N ASN A 390 13.25 10.89 -2.67
CA ASN A 390 12.88 12.16 -2.05
C ASN A 390 11.58 12.06 -1.23
N LEU A 391 11.38 10.97 -0.49
CA LEU A 391 10.17 10.70 0.28
C LEU A 391 10.48 10.55 1.75
N THR A 392 9.71 11.23 2.58
CA THR A 392 9.79 11.09 4.04
C THR A 392 8.54 10.43 4.59
N PHE A 393 8.70 9.45 5.47
CA PHE A 393 7.65 8.96 6.36
C PHE A 393 7.89 9.48 7.76
N ASP A 394 6.86 10.09 8.36
CA ASP A 394 6.89 10.55 9.75
C ASP A 394 5.74 9.94 10.54
N ASP A 395 6.01 9.56 11.78
CA ASP A 395 5.00 8.96 12.67
C ASP A 395 4.31 7.73 12.05
N ALA A 396 5.08 6.84 11.39
CA ALA A 396 4.56 5.57 10.90
C ALA A 396 4.58 4.50 12.01
N VAL A 397 3.52 3.69 12.10
CA VAL A 397 3.47 2.54 13.01
C VAL A 397 3.05 1.31 12.21
N ILE A 398 4.00 0.39 12.03
CA ILE A 398 3.83 -0.81 11.24
C ILE A 398 3.93 -2.02 12.16
N TYR A 399 2.86 -2.80 12.24
CA TYR A 399 2.82 -4.10 12.88
C TYR A 399 2.59 -5.17 11.83
N GLY A 400 3.51 -6.10 11.70
CA GLY A 400 3.44 -7.15 10.69
C GLY A 400 4.00 -8.47 11.18
N ASP A 401 3.40 -9.60 10.74
CA ASP A 401 3.71 -10.93 11.22
C ASP A 401 5.07 -11.47 10.75
N HIS A 402 5.48 -11.20 9.51
CA HIS A 402 6.66 -11.85 8.90
C HIS A 402 7.74 -10.86 8.43
N ILE A 403 7.49 -10.17 7.34
CA ILE A 403 8.47 -9.32 6.65
C ILE A 403 7.98 -7.89 6.67
N THR A 404 8.59 -7.06 7.51
CA THR A 404 8.01 -5.77 7.91
C THR A 404 9.02 -4.64 7.77
N GLY A 405 8.61 -3.57 7.10
CA GLY A 405 9.34 -2.30 7.01
C GLY A 405 8.41 -1.14 6.71
N VAL A 406 8.78 0.09 7.00
CA VAL A 406 7.91 1.25 6.75
C VAL A 406 7.68 1.45 5.26
N LEU A 407 8.76 1.43 4.45
CA LEU A 407 8.64 1.61 3.00
C LEU A 407 8.10 0.35 2.33
N ALA A 408 8.70 -0.81 2.61
CA ALA A 408 8.22 -2.05 2.03
C ALA A 408 8.50 -3.27 2.93
N GLY A 409 7.61 -4.26 2.85
CA GLY A 409 7.90 -5.57 3.42
C GLY A 409 9.09 -6.19 2.70
N THR A 410 8.98 -6.43 1.40
CA THR A 410 10.07 -7.02 0.62
C THR A 410 10.29 -6.35 -0.73
N THR A 411 11.47 -6.55 -1.28
CA THR A 411 11.76 -6.26 -2.69
C THR A 411 12.19 -7.55 -3.38
N GLU A 412 11.79 -7.73 -4.63
CA GLU A 412 12.29 -8.81 -5.46
C GLU A 412 12.90 -8.20 -6.72
N VAL A 413 14.22 -8.26 -6.88
CA VAL A 413 14.94 -7.72 -8.03
C VAL A 413 15.36 -6.24 -7.85
N VAL A 414 15.57 -5.50 -8.90
CA VAL A 414 16.30 -4.23 -8.91
C VAL A 414 15.44 -3.06 -8.43
N LEU A 415 15.95 -2.32 -7.46
CA LEU A 415 15.29 -1.18 -6.86
C LEU A 415 16.28 -0.05 -6.61
N ASP A 416 15.90 1.19 -6.97
CA ASP A 416 16.60 2.39 -6.56
C ASP A 416 15.79 3.14 -5.49
N VAL A 417 16.35 3.28 -4.29
CA VAL A 417 15.79 4.12 -3.21
C VAL A 417 16.80 5.20 -2.84
N LEU A 418 16.41 6.44 -3.06
CA LEU A 418 17.32 7.58 -3.00
C LEU A 418 16.74 8.72 -2.15
N ASN A 419 17.52 9.27 -1.21
CA ASN A 419 17.13 10.42 -0.41
C ASN A 419 15.78 10.23 0.29
N CYS A 420 15.55 9.05 0.88
CA CYS A 420 14.33 8.78 1.64
C CYS A 420 14.62 8.81 3.13
N HIS A 421 13.65 9.30 3.92
CA HIS A 421 13.82 9.44 5.35
C HIS A 421 12.65 8.83 6.10
N ILE A 422 12.91 8.22 7.24
CA ILE A 422 11.88 7.69 8.14
C ILE A 422 12.17 8.23 9.52
N THR A 423 11.21 8.99 10.06
CA THR A 423 11.35 9.68 11.34
C THR A 423 10.22 9.31 12.29
N ASN A 424 10.52 9.30 13.60
CA ASN A 424 9.53 9.09 14.67
C ASN A 424 8.64 7.85 14.48
N SER A 425 9.17 6.82 13.83
CA SER A 425 8.38 5.69 13.35
C SER A 425 8.69 4.41 14.13
N THR A 426 7.71 3.51 14.18
CA THR A 426 7.82 2.22 14.88
C THR A 426 7.52 1.09 13.93
N VAL A 427 8.43 0.11 13.87
CA VAL A 427 8.24 -1.18 13.21
C VAL A 427 8.25 -2.26 14.27
N ASN A 428 7.21 -3.09 14.30
CA ASN A 428 7.09 -4.16 15.27
C ASN A 428 6.62 -5.46 14.60
N THR A 429 7.28 -6.56 14.92
CA THR A 429 6.82 -7.90 14.57
C THR A 429 6.54 -8.70 15.84
N PRO A 430 5.50 -9.59 15.86
CA PRO A 430 5.22 -10.40 17.02
C PRO A 430 6.40 -11.29 17.41
N VAL A 431 6.58 -11.45 18.70
CA VAL A 431 7.69 -12.20 19.29
C VAL A 431 7.25 -13.57 19.82
N ASP A 432 6.16 -14.13 19.30
CA ASP A 432 5.63 -15.41 19.76
C ASP A 432 6.59 -16.56 19.42
N GLU A 433 6.91 -17.35 20.43
CA GLU A 433 7.99 -18.36 20.44
C GLU A 433 7.80 -19.54 19.48
N VAL A 434 6.66 -19.67 18.81
CA VAL A 434 6.24 -20.95 18.20
C VAL A 434 6.76 -21.17 16.77
N GLU A 435 7.32 -20.17 16.09
CA GLU A 435 7.71 -20.29 14.68
C GLU A 435 9.12 -19.76 14.36
N TYR A 436 10.13 -20.30 14.99
CA TYR A 436 11.55 -20.00 14.65
C TYR A 436 11.94 -20.37 13.21
N GLU A 437 11.14 -21.19 12.52
CA GLU A 437 11.47 -21.70 11.18
C GLU A 437 11.01 -20.79 10.03
N LYS A 438 10.09 -19.88 10.27
CA LYS A 438 9.63 -18.94 9.23
C LYS A 438 10.35 -17.61 9.40
N GLY A 439 11.36 -17.35 8.60
CA GLY A 439 12.19 -16.14 8.66
C GLY A 439 11.38 -14.85 8.87
N LYS A 440 11.48 -14.29 10.08
CA LYS A 440 10.85 -13.02 10.46
C LYS A 440 11.89 -11.91 10.31
N TYR A 441 11.65 -10.99 9.39
CA TYR A 441 12.57 -9.91 9.06
C TYR A 441 11.94 -8.56 9.38
N ALA A 442 12.59 -7.74 10.18
CA ALA A 442 12.12 -6.39 10.49
C ALA A 442 13.19 -5.34 10.20
N GLY A 443 12.84 -4.31 9.45
CA GLY A 443 13.75 -3.20 9.17
C GLY A 443 13.04 -1.86 9.16
N GLY A 444 13.77 -0.80 9.39
CA GLY A 444 13.21 0.55 9.36
C GLY A 444 12.58 0.87 8.01
N PHE A 445 13.29 0.59 6.92
CA PHE A 445 12.78 0.75 5.56
C PHE A 445 12.20 -0.54 5.00
N PHE A 446 12.94 -1.66 5.10
CA PHE A 446 12.62 -2.93 4.46
C PHE A 446 12.70 -4.07 5.45
N GLY A 447 11.72 -4.98 5.41
CA GLY A 447 11.90 -6.28 6.06
C GLY A 447 13.00 -7.07 5.33
N GLN A 448 12.93 -7.16 4.00
CA GLN A 448 13.92 -7.87 3.20
C GLN A 448 14.19 -7.16 1.85
N VAL A 449 15.45 -7.05 1.49
CA VAL A 449 15.90 -6.58 0.17
C VAL A 449 16.55 -7.74 -0.56
N ARG A 450 15.95 -8.17 -1.67
CA ARG A 450 16.50 -9.19 -2.56
C ARG A 450 17.06 -8.55 -3.81
N GLY A 451 18.35 -8.70 -4.04
CA GLY A 451 18.98 -8.43 -5.32
C GLY A 451 18.88 -9.63 -6.27
N LYS A 452 19.19 -9.45 -7.54
CA LYS A 452 19.24 -10.53 -8.53
C LYS A 452 20.58 -11.29 -8.47
N ASP A 453 20.54 -12.60 -8.46
CA ASP A 453 21.76 -13.46 -8.35
C ASP A 453 22.30 -13.92 -9.71
N ASP A 454 21.41 -14.09 -10.71
CA ASP A 454 21.69 -14.85 -11.94
C ASP A 454 22.41 -14.05 -13.05
N ILE A 455 22.83 -12.79 -12.77
CA ILE A 455 23.62 -12.00 -13.72
C ILE A 455 24.88 -11.47 -13.04
N PRO A 456 25.94 -12.25 -12.99
CA PRO A 456 27.15 -11.90 -12.24
C PRO A 456 27.81 -10.59 -12.67
N TRP A 457 27.60 -10.16 -13.90
CA TRP A 457 28.35 -9.06 -14.54
C TRP A 457 27.51 -7.83 -14.90
N SER A 458 26.22 -7.81 -14.62
CA SER A 458 25.39 -6.64 -14.91
C SER A 458 25.62 -5.54 -13.87
N ASP A 459 25.55 -4.27 -14.28
CA ASP A 459 25.55 -3.11 -13.38
C ASP A 459 24.23 -3.00 -12.59
N ILE A 460 23.30 -3.86 -12.88
CA ILE A 460 21.96 -3.85 -12.32
C ILE A 460 22.01 -4.40 -10.90
N LYS A 461 21.88 -3.52 -9.93
CA LYS A 461 21.82 -3.84 -8.51
C LYS A 461 20.70 -3.05 -7.83
N SER A 462 20.13 -3.60 -6.78
CA SER A 462 19.31 -2.80 -5.87
C SER A 462 20.22 -1.80 -5.16
N ASN A 463 19.87 -0.52 -5.24
CA ASN A 463 20.67 0.55 -4.66
C ASN A 463 19.82 1.36 -3.69
N ILE A 464 20.19 1.35 -2.42
CA ILE A 464 19.56 2.13 -1.37
C ILE A 464 20.60 3.13 -0.88
N SER A 465 20.41 4.41 -1.15
CA SER A 465 21.41 5.40 -0.84
C SER A 465 20.87 6.72 -0.28
N ASN A 466 21.69 7.37 0.55
CA ASN A 466 21.36 8.64 1.22
C ASN A 466 20.03 8.55 2.01
N CYS A 467 19.74 7.41 2.64
CA CYS A 467 18.54 7.21 3.42
C CYS A 467 18.82 7.27 4.91
N SER A 468 17.85 7.73 5.70
CA SER A 468 18.00 7.82 7.15
C SER A 468 16.79 7.24 7.90
N PHE A 469 17.08 6.51 8.96
CA PHE A 469 16.09 6.01 9.90
C PHE A 469 16.31 6.60 11.28
N SER A 470 15.24 7.13 11.87
CA SER A 470 15.17 7.50 13.29
C SER A 470 13.83 7.05 13.87
N GLY A 471 13.87 6.07 14.74
CA GLY A 471 12.66 5.47 15.28
C GLY A 471 12.97 4.23 16.10
N SER A 472 12.06 3.26 16.09
CA SER A 472 12.23 1.99 16.79
C SER A 472 11.88 0.82 15.87
N VAL A 473 12.76 -0.16 15.78
CA VAL A 473 12.48 -1.45 15.14
C VAL A 473 12.59 -2.54 16.20
N LYS A 474 11.51 -3.30 16.38
CA LYS A 474 11.47 -4.46 17.28
C LYS A 474 10.99 -5.67 16.49
N GLY A 475 11.73 -6.77 16.59
CA GLY A 475 11.39 -8.00 15.89
C GLY A 475 11.92 -9.25 16.56
N LEU A 476 11.47 -10.40 16.08
CA LEU A 476 11.92 -11.69 16.61
C LEU A 476 13.35 -11.99 16.13
N MET A 477 13.58 -11.91 14.82
CA MET A 477 14.85 -12.29 14.18
C MET A 477 15.20 -11.30 13.08
N HIS A 478 16.48 -11.20 12.75
CA HIS A 478 17.01 -10.43 11.62
C HIS A 478 16.48 -8.98 11.59
N VAL A 479 16.90 -8.20 12.56
CA VAL A 479 16.39 -6.84 12.80
C VAL A 479 17.45 -5.81 12.43
N GLY A 480 17.08 -4.84 11.57
CA GLY A 480 18.03 -3.79 11.13
C GLY A 480 17.39 -2.42 11.01
N GLY A 481 18.20 -1.37 11.10
CA GLY A 481 17.75 0.02 10.99
C GLY A 481 17.27 0.39 9.58
N ILE A 482 17.92 -0.15 8.55
CA ILE A 482 17.52 0.02 7.16
C ILE A 482 16.80 -1.22 6.65
N ALA A 483 17.39 -2.41 6.81
CA ALA A 483 16.79 -3.64 6.34
C ALA A 483 16.96 -4.77 7.37
N GLY A 484 15.92 -5.59 7.54
CA GLY A 484 16.04 -6.82 8.31
C GLY A 484 17.03 -7.78 7.66
N SER A 485 16.93 -7.97 6.33
CA SER A 485 17.93 -8.71 5.59
C SER A 485 18.19 -8.15 4.19
N ILE A 486 19.39 -8.43 3.67
CA ILE A 486 19.77 -8.17 2.28
C ILE A 486 20.38 -9.41 1.64
N SER A 487 20.13 -9.63 0.36
CA SER A 487 20.67 -10.74 -0.43
C SER A 487 20.92 -10.33 -1.88
N GLY A 488 21.68 -11.14 -2.61
CA GLY A 488 21.97 -10.91 -4.01
C GLY A 488 22.74 -9.62 -4.27
N LYS A 489 22.57 -9.03 -5.43
CA LYS A 489 23.19 -7.75 -5.78
C LYS A 489 22.42 -6.59 -5.14
N ALA A 490 22.50 -6.43 -3.84
CA ALA A 490 21.94 -5.32 -3.07
C ALA A 490 23.07 -4.48 -2.47
N ALA A 491 22.99 -3.17 -2.65
CA ALA A 491 23.91 -2.20 -2.05
C ALA A 491 23.17 -1.18 -1.20
N ILE A 492 23.61 -1.02 0.04
CA ILE A 492 23.17 0.05 0.94
C ILE A 492 24.36 0.99 1.11
N SER A 493 24.19 2.26 0.74
CA SER A 493 25.30 3.22 0.80
C SER A 493 24.87 4.57 1.37
N LYS A 494 25.77 5.20 2.13
CA LYS A 494 25.57 6.54 2.71
C LYS A 494 24.26 6.67 3.50
N CYS A 495 23.84 5.54 4.12
CA CYS A 495 22.64 5.51 4.93
C CYS A 495 22.99 5.67 6.41
N THR A 496 22.05 6.23 7.17
CA THR A 496 22.24 6.46 8.60
C THR A 496 21.11 5.84 9.42
N ASN A 497 21.48 5.26 10.56
CA ASN A 497 20.54 4.87 11.59
C ASN A 497 20.85 5.60 12.89
N SER A 498 19.87 6.31 13.44
CA SER A 498 19.91 6.88 14.79
C SER A 498 18.83 6.29 15.70
N GLY A 499 18.03 5.35 15.19
CA GLY A 499 16.93 4.70 15.89
C GLY A 499 17.39 3.55 16.78
N THR A 500 16.47 3.02 17.56
CA THR A 500 16.68 1.86 18.44
C THR A 500 16.32 0.57 17.71
N ILE A 501 17.22 -0.40 17.72
CA ILE A 501 17.05 -1.70 17.09
C ILE A 501 17.01 -2.77 18.18
N ALA A 502 15.94 -3.57 18.21
CA ALA A 502 15.71 -4.58 19.24
C ALA A 502 15.32 -5.93 18.63
N ALA A 503 16.21 -6.90 18.65
CA ALA A 503 15.90 -8.28 18.32
C ALA A 503 15.53 -9.05 19.59
N GLN A 504 14.54 -9.94 19.50
CA GLN A 504 14.18 -10.81 20.62
C GLN A 504 15.11 -12.03 20.69
N ALA A 505 15.38 -12.65 19.56
CA ALA A 505 16.00 -13.98 19.53
C ALA A 505 17.28 -14.08 18.69
N LYS A 506 17.42 -13.32 17.58
CA LYS A 506 18.53 -13.58 16.65
C LYS A 506 18.86 -12.35 15.78
N ASP A 507 20.12 -12.16 15.50
CA ASP A 507 20.75 -11.22 14.58
C ASP A 507 20.18 -9.80 14.58
N ALA A 508 20.93 -8.85 15.13
CA ALA A 508 20.59 -7.45 15.16
C ALA A 508 21.74 -6.60 14.61
N GLY A 509 21.42 -5.67 13.71
CA GLY A 509 22.41 -4.74 13.15
C GLY A 509 21.89 -3.32 13.05
N GLY A 510 22.75 -2.34 13.23
CA GLY A 510 22.35 -0.94 13.14
C GLY A 510 21.85 -0.55 11.75
N ILE A 511 22.38 -1.16 10.70
CA ILE A 511 21.96 -0.97 9.31
C ILE A 511 21.21 -2.23 8.82
N VAL A 512 21.78 -3.42 8.97
CA VAL A 512 21.20 -4.67 8.45
C VAL A 512 21.29 -5.76 9.51
N GLY A 513 20.18 -6.47 9.75
CA GLY A 513 20.16 -7.62 10.66
C GLY A 513 20.96 -8.80 10.10
N TYR A 514 20.69 -9.17 8.84
CA TYR A 514 21.22 -10.39 8.22
C TYR A 514 21.61 -10.19 6.76
N MET A 515 22.90 -10.38 6.44
CA MET A 515 23.39 -10.41 5.07
C MET A 515 23.44 -11.86 4.59
N ILE A 516 22.48 -12.24 3.74
CA ILE A 516 22.32 -13.62 3.27
C ILE A 516 23.43 -13.96 2.27
N PRO A 517 24.14 -15.08 2.44
CA PRO A 517 25.15 -15.49 1.49
C PRO A 517 24.52 -15.82 0.13
N THR A 518 25.02 -15.16 -0.91
CA THR A 518 24.56 -15.34 -2.30
C THR A 518 25.67 -14.93 -3.27
N ASP A 519 25.58 -15.40 -4.50
CA ASP A 519 26.54 -15.04 -5.58
C ASP A 519 26.53 -13.55 -5.98
N GLY A 520 25.56 -12.76 -5.44
CA GLY A 520 25.38 -11.35 -5.78
C GLY A 520 26.24 -10.37 -5.00
N TYR A 521 26.93 -10.79 -3.94
CA TYR A 521 27.80 -9.95 -3.09
C TYR A 521 27.11 -8.74 -2.49
N PRO A 522 26.17 -8.91 -1.55
CA PRO A 522 25.51 -7.79 -0.89
C PRO A 522 26.55 -6.90 -0.19
N SER A 523 26.33 -5.58 -0.24
CA SER A 523 27.31 -4.63 0.27
C SER A 523 26.68 -3.49 1.09
N ILE A 524 27.40 -3.05 2.13
CA ILE A 524 27.10 -1.88 2.94
C ILE A 524 28.32 -0.96 2.87
N VAL A 525 28.14 0.30 2.41
CA VAL A 525 29.26 1.19 2.13
C VAL A 525 28.96 2.59 2.68
N GLU A 526 29.92 3.21 3.35
CA GLU A 526 29.82 4.57 3.90
C GLU A 526 28.57 4.81 4.78
N CYS A 527 28.10 3.78 5.50
CA CYS A 527 26.95 3.88 6.37
C CYS A 527 27.34 4.19 7.81
N THR A 528 26.48 4.89 8.53
CA THR A 528 26.70 5.25 9.93
C THR A 528 25.56 4.77 10.80
N ASN A 529 25.90 4.14 11.93
CA ASN A 529 24.98 3.85 12.99
C ASN A 529 25.34 4.65 14.24
N SER A 530 24.42 5.44 14.75
CA SER A 530 24.50 6.08 16.07
C SER A 530 23.42 5.57 17.03
N GLY A 531 22.52 4.71 16.54
CA GLY A 531 21.43 4.14 17.31
C GLY A 531 21.85 2.99 18.20
N LYS A 532 21.03 2.68 19.20
CA LYS A 532 21.25 1.55 20.12
C LYS A 532 20.77 0.24 19.53
N ILE A 533 21.62 -0.79 19.59
CA ILE A 533 21.29 -2.15 19.16
C ILE A 533 21.21 -3.05 20.39
N THR A 534 20.13 -3.84 20.49
CA THR A 534 19.89 -4.74 21.61
C THR A 534 19.37 -6.09 21.12
N CYS A 535 19.87 -7.18 21.72
CA CYS A 535 19.24 -8.50 21.62
C CYS A 535 18.86 -8.97 23.01
N PHE A 536 17.63 -9.48 23.21
CA PHE A 536 17.12 -9.82 24.54
C PHE A 536 17.31 -11.28 24.91
N ASP A 537 17.12 -12.19 23.97
CA ASP A 537 17.24 -13.64 24.21
C ASP A 537 17.84 -14.32 22.97
N SER A 538 19.04 -14.84 23.09
CA SER A 538 19.63 -15.61 22.00
C SER A 538 19.81 -17.06 22.45
N ALA A 539 18.80 -17.86 22.20
CA ALA A 539 18.87 -19.31 22.45
C ALA A 539 19.81 -20.05 21.49
N GLN A 540 20.31 -19.36 20.47
CA GLN A 540 21.23 -19.88 19.43
C GLN A 540 22.32 -18.87 19.11
N SER A 541 23.40 -19.33 18.47
CA SER A 541 24.50 -18.47 18.01
C SER A 541 23.93 -17.31 17.16
N SER A 542 23.99 -16.10 17.69
CA SER A 542 23.47 -14.89 17.07
C SER A 542 24.55 -13.82 16.92
N GLY A 543 24.49 -13.07 15.83
CA GLY A 543 25.34 -11.92 15.57
C GLY A 543 24.66 -10.61 15.95
N ILE A 544 25.31 -9.79 16.78
CA ILE A 544 24.83 -8.45 17.12
C ILE A 544 25.93 -7.46 16.77
N GLY A 545 25.69 -6.59 15.77
CA GLY A 545 26.72 -5.69 15.27
C GLY A 545 26.25 -4.26 15.11
N GLY A 546 27.15 -3.32 15.25
CA GLY A 546 26.86 -1.90 15.08
C GLY A 546 26.37 -1.54 13.66
N ILE A 547 26.82 -2.29 12.65
CA ILE A 547 26.41 -2.13 11.25
C ILE A 547 25.60 -3.36 10.79
N ALA A 548 26.14 -4.57 10.92
CA ALA A 548 25.46 -5.79 10.54
C ALA A 548 25.48 -6.82 11.66
N GLY A 549 24.34 -7.49 11.89
CA GLY A 549 24.28 -8.57 12.88
C GLY A 549 25.05 -9.78 12.38
N TYR A 550 24.60 -10.32 11.26
CA TYR A 550 25.19 -11.51 10.64
C TYR A 550 25.64 -11.21 9.22
N MET A 551 26.81 -11.72 8.85
CA MET A 551 27.42 -11.50 7.54
C MET A 551 27.81 -12.84 6.92
N GLY A 552 27.11 -13.25 5.87
CA GLY A 552 27.38 -14.47 5.12
C GLY A 552 28.44 -14.32 4.04
N GLU A 553 28.76 -15.45 3.37
CA GLU A 553 29.78 -15.55 2.34
C GLU A 553 29.65 -14.47 1.25
N GLY A 554 30.76 -13.87 0.87
CA GLY A 554 30.85 -12.88 -0.20
C GLY A 554 30.33 -11.49 0.13
N ALA A 555 29.68 -11.31 1.29
CA ALA A 555 29.19 -10.02 1.73
C ALA A 555 30.32 -9.03 2.05
N ARG A 556 30.03 -7.73 1.94
CA ARG A 556 31.04 -6.68 2.15
C ARG A 556 30.51 -5.52 2.96
N ILE A 557 31.32 -5.06 3.87
CA ILE A 557 31.08 -3.85 4.68
C ILE A 557 32.34 -2.97 4.59
N VAL A 558 32.19 -1.78 4.02
CA VAL A 558 33.33 -0.92 3.71
C VAL A 558 33.06 0.52 4.15
N ALA A 559 34.04 1.15 4.75
CA ALA A 559 34.01 2.56 5.17
C ALA A 559 32.80 2.92 6.06
N CYS A 560 32.36 2.01 6.90
CA CYS A 560 31.21 2.22 7.77
C CYS A 560 31.66 2.67 9.17
N THR A 561 30.79 3.43 9.84
CA THR A 561 31.05 3.96 11.20
C THR A 561 29.95 3.49 12.15
N ASN A 562 30.32 2.94 13.28
CA ASN A 562 29.45 2.72 14.41
C ASN A 562 29.80 3.65 15.59
N GLU A 563 28.79 4.38 16.05
CA GLU A 563 28.86 5.24 17.25
C GLU A 563 27.87 4.75 18.32
N GLY A 564 26.96 3.82 17.95
CA GLY A 564 25.88 3.34 18.78
C GLY A 564 26.29 2.22 19.76
N GLU A 565 25.56 2.09 20.85
CA GLU A 565 25.71 1.01 21.81
C GLU A 565 25.28 -0.33 21.20
N VAL A 566 26.06 -1.40 21.45
CA VAL A 566 25.74 -2.79 21.09
C VAL A 566 25.62 -3.63 22.35
N SER A 567 24.45 -4.22 22.57
CA SER A 567 24.20 -4.96 23.82
C SER A 567 23.39 -6.26 23.63
N ALA A 568 23.69 -7.27 24.44
CA ALA A 568 22.91 -8.49 24.57
C ALA A 568 22.65 -8.79 26.05
N TYR A 569 21.42 -9.13 26.41
CA TYR A 569 21.05 -9.30 27.81
C TYR A 569 21.01 -10.77 28.28
N LEU A 570 20.41 -11.64 27.49
CA LEU A 570 20.20 -13.04 27.89
C LEU A 570 20.67 -13.94 26.74
N GLY A 571 21.62 -14.66 26.76
CA GLY A 571 22.00 -15.58 25.70
C GLY A 571 23.37 -16.15 25.94
N GLU A 572 23.48 -17.43 25.77
CA GLU A 572 24.75 -18.11 25.71
C GLU A 572 25.22 -18.09 24.24
N TYR A 573 26.50 -17.72 24.01
CA TYR A 573 27.14 -17.79 22.69
C TYR A 573 26.73 -16.72 21.65
N SER A 574 26.38 -15.53 22.06
CA SER A 574 26.23 -14.39 21.13
C SER A 574 27.56 -13.78 20.74
N TYR A 575 27.64 -13.29 19.51
CA TYR A 575 28.81 -12.61 18.96
C TYR A 575 28.51 -11.11 18.82
N LEU A 576 29.18 -10.30 19.60
CA LEU A 576 29.00 -8.85 19.65
C LEU A 576 30.18 -8.14 19.01
N GLY A 577 29.91 -7.38 17.93
CA GLY A 577 30.93 -6.62 17.25
C GLY A 577 30.57 -5.15 17.06
N GLY A 578 31.56 -4.28 17.13
CA GLY A 578 31.34 -2.87 16.89
C GLY A 578 30.85 -2.57 15.48
N ILE A 579 31.21 -3.41 14.51
CA ILE A 579 30.76 -3.32 13.11
C ILE A 579 29.93 -4.56 12.76
N VAL A 580 30.46 -5.76 12.94
CA VAL A 580 29.79 -7.02 12.58
C VAL A 580 29.72 -7.92 13.79
N GLY A 581 28.54 -8.46 14.10
CA GLY A 581 28.40 -9.46 15.15
C GLY A 581 29.09 -10.78 14.78
N LEU A 582 28.62 -11.43 13.75
CA LEU A 582 29.13 -12.73 13.31
C LEU A 582 29.37 -12.77 11.80
N MET A 583 30.59 -13.14 11.41
CA MET A 583 30.91 -13.53 10.03
C MET A 583 30.83 -15.07 9.95
N PHE A 584 30.04 -15.56 9.05
CA PHE A 584 29.81 -17.00 8.91
C PHE A 584 29.88 -17.43 7.44
N ASP A 585 30.66 -18.44 7.18
CA ASP A 585 30.88 -19.00 5.87
C ASP A 585 30.93 -20.53 5.99
N ASP A 586 29.80 -21.18 5.68
CA ASP A 586 29.72 -22.64 5.79
C ASP A 586 30.27 -23.31 4.52
N PRO A 587 31.40 -24.00 4.59
CA PRO A 587 31.97 -24.69 3.44
C PRO A 587 31.07 -25.79 2.87
N LEU A 588 30.03 -26.20 3.57
CA LEU A 588 29.05 -27.20 3.09
C LEU A 588 27.94 -26.59 2.23
N TYR A 589 27.76 -25.27 2.28
CA TYR A 589 26.76 -24.53 1.48
C TYR A 589 27.38 -23.70 0.33
N THR A 590 28.56 -24.09 -0.14
CA THR A 590 29.21 -23.43 -1.29
C THR A 590 28.35 -23.59 -2.53
N PHE A 591 27.61 -22.54 -2.89
CA PHE A 591 26.78 -22.48 -4.11
C PHE A 591 27.59 -22.36 -5.40
N SER A 592 28.89 -22.09 -5.33
CA SER A 592 29.75 -22.12 -6.52
C SER A 592 31.24 -22.34 -6.16
N SER A 593 31.98 -22.92 -7.09
CA SER A 593 33.41 -23.16 -7.03
C SER A 593 34.28 -21.89 -7.10
N SER A 594 33.71 -20.71 -6.92
CA SER A 594 34.42 -19.43 -7.02
C SER A 594 34.20 -18.58 -5.77
N PHE A 595 35.04 -18.80 -4.78
CA PHE A 595 35.04 -18.09 -3.52
C PHE A 595 35.26 -16.57 -3.72
N SER A 596 34.30 -15.76 -3.24
CA SER A 596 34.53 -14.35 -3.01
C SER A 596 34.82 -14.15 -1.53
N PRO A 597 35.91 -13.49 -1.15
CA PRO A 597 36.19 -13.28 0.26
C PRO A 597 35.16 -12.35 0.88
N THR A 598 34.59 -12.77 2.00
CA THR A 598 33.84 -11.91 2.90
C THR A 598 34.75 -10.83 3.45
N LEU A 599 34.36 -9.55 3.36
CA LEU A 599 35.26 -8.44 3.63
C LEU A 599 34.65 -7.37 4.54
N VAL A 600 35.35 -7.03 5.60
CA VAL A 600 35.15 -5.81 6.39
C VAL A 600 36.37 -4.94 6.24
N ALA A 601 36.27 -3.72 5.68
CA ALA A 601 37.39 -2.90 5.38
C ALA A 601 37.16 -1.42 5.67
N ALA A 602 38.19 -0.70 6.06
CA ALA A 602 38.16 0.75 6.32
C ALA A 602 37.03 1.20 7.29
N CYS A 603 36.61 0.32 8.18
CA CYS A 603 35.52 0.62 9.11
C CYS A 603 36.06 1.17 10.44
N ILE A 604 35.25 2.01 11.09
CA ILE A 604 35.57 2.57 12.39
C ILE A 604 34.45 2.28 13.40
N ASN A 605 34.82 1.72 14.54
CA ASN A 605 33.92 1.64 15.68
C ASN A 605 34.36 2.69 16.72
N LYS A 606 33.51 3.70 16.92
CA LYS A 606 33.66 4.74 17.93
C LYS A 606 32.91 4.42 19.22
N SER A 607 32.08 3.37 19.23
CA SER A 607 31.32 2.97 20.41
C SER A 607 32.23 2.39 21.48
N ILE A 608 32.11 2.90 22.68
CA ILE A 608 32.78 2.38 23.89
C ILE A 608 31.87 1.40 24.66
N ASN A 609 30.67 1.19 24.20
CA ASN A 609 29.64 0.40 24.87
C ASN A 609 29.27 -0.84 24.04
N ILE A 610 30.09 -1.89 24.18
CA ILE A 610 29.72 -3.24 23.75
C ILE A 610 29.53 -4.07 25.02
N ARG A 611 28.31 -4.51 25.30
CA ARG A 611 27.96 -5.12 26.59
C ARG A 611 27.14 -6.41 26.40
N GLY A 612 27.42 -7.41 27.18
CA GLY A 612 26.64 -8.66 27.20
C GLY A 612 27.00 -9.54 28.39
N ASN A 613 26.61 -10.80 28.30
CA ASN A 613 26.84 -11.84 29.28
C ASN A 613 28.28 -12.38 29.20
N ILE A 614 28.78 -13.01 30.26
CA ILE A 614 30.14 -13.60 30.34
C ILE A 614 30.42 -14.68 29.29
N ASN A 615 29.40 -15.32 28.76
CA ASN A 615 29.52 -16.36 27.75
C ASN A 615 29.52 -15.82 26.30
N ASN A 616 29.40 -14.54 26.12
CA ASN A 616 29.38 -13.92 24.80
C ASN A 616 30.78 -13.63 24.28
N HIS A 617 30.94 -13.59 22.97
CA HIS A 617 32.18 -13.20 22.30
C HIS A 617 32.13 -11.74 21.90
N TYR A 618 33.21 -11.02 22.09
CA TYR A 618 33.26 -9.58 21.87
C TYR A 618 34.41 -9.20 20.95
N GLY A 619 34.15 -8.30 20.00
CA GLY A 619 35.18 -7.69 19.17
C GLY A 619 34.87 -6.22 18.89
N GLY A 620 35.89 -5.37 18.90
CA GLY A 620 35.76 -3.94 18.60
C GLY A 620 35.26 -3.71 17.17
N ILE A 621 35.58 -4.60 16.24
CA ILE A 621 35.14 -4.61 14.86
C ILE A 621 34.23 -5.82 14.60
N VAL A 622 34.71 -7.05 14.82
CA VAL A 622 33.97 -8.29 14.54
C VAL A 622 33.89 -9.14 15.79
N GLY A 623 32.69 -9.53 16.22
CA GLY A 623 32.47 -10.35 17.41
C GLY A 623 32.94 -11.78 17.25
N GLY A 624 32.78 -12.36 16.07
CA GLY A 624 33.30 -13.70 15.80
C GLY A 624 33.32 -14.05 14.32
N VAL A 625 34.16 -15.02 13.96
CA VAL A 625 34.24 -15.62 12.61
C VAL A 625 34.15 -17.12 12.74
N MET A 626 33.19 -17.74 12.07
CA MET A 626 32.98 -19.19 12.06
C MET A 626 33.07 -19.70 10.61
N TYR A 627 33.91 -20.72 10.40
CA TYR A 627 34.07 -21.42 9.12
C TYR A 627 34.43 -20.55 7.92
N SER A 628 34.91 -19.32 8.12
CA SER A 628 35.03 -18.32 7.07
C SER A 628 36.48 -18.03 6.69
N ASN A 629 36.67 -17.72 5.43
CA ASN A 629 37.85 -17.01 4.94
C ASN A 629 37.69 -15.49 5.09
N GLY A 630 36.94 -15.04 6.10
CA GLY A 630 36.66 -13.64 6.35
C GLY A 630 37.90 -12.78 6.48
N ASN A 631 37.86 -11.62 5.84
CA ASN A 631 38.96 -10.66 5.86
C ASN A 631 38.50 -9.39 6.57
N VAL A 632 39.26 -8.95 7.57
CA VAL A 632 39.10 -7.66 8.26
C VAL A 632 40.36 -6.86 8.01
N ARG A 633 40.28 -5.73 7.30
CA ARG A 633 41.42 -5.00 6.80
C ARG A 633 41.34 -3.50 7.06
N GLY A 634 42.41 -2.92 7.59
CA GLY A 634 42.49 -1.46 7.75
C GLY A 634 41.37 -0.86 8.58
N CYS A 635 40.91 -1.55 9.62
CA CYS A 635 39.83 -1.08 10.48
C CYS A 635 40.35 -0.52 11.80
N TYR A 636 39.59 0.35 12.43
CA TYR A 636 39.93 0.99 13.69
C TYR A 636 38.77 0.90 14.70
N THR A 637 39.13 0.66 15.97
CA THR A 637 38.19 0.75 17.09
C THR A 637 38.76 1.58 18.24
N VAL A 638 37.91 2.43 18.83
CA VAL A 638 38.30 3.18 20.03
C VAL A 638 38.29 2.30 21.30
N LEU A 639 37.74 1.10 21.21
CA LEU A 639 37.54 0.21 22.33
C LEU A 639 38.87 -0.51 22.66
N SER A 640 39.49 -0.13 23.79
CA SER A 640 40.71 -0.76 24.29
C SER A 640 40.47 -1.80 25.38
N THR A 641 39.32 -1.76 26.03
CA THR A 641 38.94 -2.68 27.12
C THR A 641 37.45 -2.97 27.10
N TYR A 642 37.06 -4.16 27.54
CA TYR A 642 35.68 -4.63 27.59
C TYR A 642 35.23 -4.78 29.05
N ASN A 643 33.99 -4.45 29.35
CA ASN A 643 33.37 -4.76 30.63
C ASN A 643 32.80 -6.19 30.63
N GLY A 644 33.60 -7.15 31.04
CA GLY A 644 33.22 -8.57 31.18
C GLY A 644 34.41 -9.51 31.13
N ASP A 645 34.26 -10.74 31.58
CA ASP A 645 35.31 -11.78 31.42
C ASP A 645 35.41 -12.16 29.93
N LEU A 646 36.56 -11.85 29.38
CA LEU A 646 36.82 -11.97 27.94
C LEU A 646 37.27 -13.38 27.59
N HIS A 647 36.43 -14.19 27.01
CA HIS A 647 36.85 -15.40 26.32
C HIS A 647 37.44 -15.03 24.95
N GLY A 648 38.75 -14.76 24.88
CA GLY A 648 39.54 -14.69 23.65
C GLY A 648 39.44 -13.40 22.83
N ALA A 649 39.02 -12.26 23.43
CA ALA A 649 38.97 -11.00 22.71
C ALA A 649 40.33 -10.36 22.52
N THR A 650 40.68 -10.08 21.27
CA THR A 650 41.59 -9.01 20.91
C THR A 650 40.78 -7.74 20.66
N GLY A 651 41.32 -6.52 20.83
CA GLY A 651 40.59 -5.27 20.65
C GLY A 651 39.76 -5.19 19.36
N VAL A 652 40.17 -5.84 18.29
CA VAL A 652 39.53 -5.83 16.98
C VAL A 652 38.61 -7.06 16.75
N TYR A 653 38.89 -8.20 17.35
CA TYR A 653 38.39 -9.49 16.94
C TYR A 653 38.05 -10.40 18.12
N GLY A 654 36.90 -11.02 18.13
CA GLY A 654 36.43 -11.86 19.24
C GLY A 654 36.84 -13.31 19.12
N ALA A 655 35.87 -14.22 18.91
CA ALA A 655 36.13 -15.65 18.77
C ALA A 655 36.68 -16.01 17.39
N ASN A 656 37.67 -16.89 17.40
CA ASN A 656 38.47 -17.19 16.22
C ASN A 656 38.06 -18.42 15.45
N SER A 657 38.22 -18.42 14.14
CA SER A 657 38.75 -19.58 13.49
C SER A 657 39.53 -19.34 12.28
N LEU A 658 39.33 -18.83 11.22
CA LEU A 658 40.15 -18.95 10.01
C LEU A 658 40.34 -17.62 9.25
N GLY A 659 39.84 -16.51 9.80
CA GLY A 659 39.88 -15.23 9.12
C GLY A 659 41.24 -14.54 9.14
N THR A 660 41.46 -13.63 8.19
CA THR A 660 42.64 -12.74 8.11
C THR A 660 42.32 -11.39 8.71
N VAL A 661 43.08 -10.94 9.70
CA VAL A 661 43.02 -9.59 10.26
C VAL A 661 44.36 -8.90 9.93
N ASP A 662 44.29 -7.78 9.20
CA ASP A 662 45.47 -7.12 8.68
C ASP A 662 45.31 -5.58 8.76
N GLY A 663 46.34 -4.88 9.27
CA GLY A 663 46.33 -3.43 9.40
C GLY A 663 45.20 -2.87 10.28
N CYS A 664 44.74 -3.59 11.29
CA CYS A 664 43.66 -3.16 12.17
C CYS A 664 44.20 -2.81 13.54
N TYR A 665 43.67 -1.77 14.16
CA TYR A 665 44.15 -1.22 15.42
C TYR A 665 43.00 -0.90 16.39
N ASP A 666 43.34 -0.93 17.68
CA ASP A 666 42.49 -0.46 18.77
C ASP A 666 43.00 0.83 19.41
N GLY A 667 42.21 1.43 20.32
CA GLY A 667 42.51 2.71 20.95
C GLY A 667 43.76 2.68 21.85
N ALA A 668 44.19 1.51 22.32
CA ALA A 668 45.43 1.38 23.14
C ALA A 668 46.68 1.43 22.27
N ASP A 669 46.56 1.13 21.00
CA ASP A 669 47.69 1.02 20.08
C ASP A 669 48.14 2.35 19.46
N LEU A 670 47.40 3.45 19.59
CA LEU A 670 47.59 4.68 18.82
C LEU A 670 48.52 5.68 19.54
N THR A 671 49.76 5.29 19.79
CA THR A 671 50.78 6.20 20.38
C THR A 671 51.74 6.80 19.35
N ASP A 672 51.93 6.19 18.18
CA ASP A 672 52.70 6.75 17.05
C ASP A 672 52.03 6.35 15.72
N ASN A 673 51.51 7.33 14.98
CA ASN A 673 50.36 7.12 14.10
C ASN A 673 50.68 7.01 12.60
N SER A 674 51.81 7.56 12.12
CA SER A 674 52.12 7.52 10.70
C SER A 674 52.33 6.09 10.16
N GLN A 675 53.12 5.29 10.88
CA GLN A 675 53.39 3.91 10.49
C GLN A 675 52.09 3.02 10.51
N LYS A 676 51.16 3.30 11.43
CA LYS A 676 49.94 2.56 11.55
C LYS A 676 48.98 2.89 10.41
N VAL A 677 48.85 4.14 10.03
CA VAL A 677 48.10 4.56 8.84
C VAL A 677 48.66 3.93 7.57
N ASP A 678 50.02 3.90 7.43
CA ASP A 678 50.67 3.24 6.32
C ASP A 678 50.36 1.73 6.29
N ASN A 679 50.35 1.07 7.44
CA ASN A 679 49.98 -0.35 7.55
C ASN A 679 48.50 -0.58 7.22
N MET A 680 47.59 0.27 7.70
CA MET A 680 46.16 0.24 7.36
C MET A 680 45.99 0.39 5.85
N ASN A 681 46.62 1.36 5.23
CA ASN A 681 46.59 1.60 3.80
C ASN A 681 47.17 0.41 2.98
N THR A 682 48.27 -0.16 3.47
CA THR A 682 48.87 -1.35 2.85
C THR A 682 47.89 -2.54 2.90
N ALA A 683 47.21 -2.75 4.02
CA ALA A 683 46.19 -3.80 4.17
C ALA A 683 44.99 -3.56 3.26
N LEU A 684 44.56 -2.31 3.12
CA LEU A 684 43.47 -1.96 2.18
C LEU A 684 43.89 -2.19 0.72
N LYS A 685 45.09 -1.79 0.31
CA LYS A 685 45.63 -2.08 -1.05
C LYS A 685 45.69 -3.59 -1.30
N THR A 686 46.09 -4.38 -0.32
CA THR A 686 46.10 -5.85 -0.43
C THR A 686 44.68 -6.41 -0.60
N GLY A 687 43.71 -5.90 0.15
CA GLY A 687 42.31 -6.27 0.01
C GLY A 687 41.72 -5.87 -1.36
N HIS A 688 42.05 -4.68 -1.83
CA HIS A 688 41.70 -4.19 -3.15
C HIS A 688 42.33 -5.07 -4.26
N GLN A 689 43.61 -5.41 -4.15
CA GLN A 689 44.25 -6.31 -5.10
C GLN A 689 43.57 -7.68 -5.16
N ALA A 690 43.16 -8.23 -4.02
CA ALA A 690 42.41 -9.49 -3.99
C ALA A 690 41.10 -9.39 -4.77
N VAL A 691 40.38 -8.25 -4.72
CA VAL A 691 39.19 -8.00 -5.53
C VAL A 691 39.50 -7.89 -7.01
N ILE A 692 40.61 -7.23 -7.37
CA ILE A 692 41.10 -7.15 -8.75
C ILE A 692 41.41 -8.56 -9.28
N ASP A 693 42.17 -9.34 -8.53
CA ASP A 693 42.53 -10.70 -8.91
C ASP A 693 41.31 -11.58 -9.12
N MET A 694 40.32 -11.45 -8.27
CA MET A 694 39.03 -12.12 -8.43
C MET A 694 38.30 -11.65 -9.71
N ALA A 695 38.27 -10.34 -9.96
CA ALA A 695 37.64 -9.80 -11.17
C ALA A 695 38.33 -10.31 -12.44
N VAL A 696 39.66 -10.38 -12.44
CA VAL A 696 40.45 -10.94 -13.53
C VAL A 696 40.20 -12.45 -13.71
N ALA A 697 40.17 -13.21 -12.63
CA ALA A 697 39.87 -14.64 -12.66
C ALA A 697 38.48 -14.94 -13.26
N ARG A 698 37.49 -14.11 -12.94
CA ARG A 698 36.12 -14.27 -13.43
C ARG A 698 35.89 -13.77 -14.84
N GLN A 699 36.60 -12.72 -15.28
CA GLN A 699 36.45 -12.07 -16.58
C GLN A 699 37.82 -11.79 -17.22
N PRO A 700 38.61 -12.83 -17.55
CA PRO A 700 39.96 -12.60 -18.00
C PRO A 700 40.08 -11.86 -19.34
N SER A 701 39.02 -11.85 -20.16
CA SER A 701 39.00 -11.24 -21.49
C SER A 701 38.27 -9.88 -21.55
N SER A 702 37.76 -9.36 -20.45
CA SER A 702 36.92 -8.14 -20.44
C SER A 702 37.31 -7.16 -19.34
N SER A 703 38.13 -6.18 -19.70
CA SER A 703 38.50 -5.10 -18.74
C SER A 703 37.30 -4.27 -18.24
N ALA A 704 36.29 -4.08 -19.09
CA ALA A 704 35.08 -3.38 -18.69
C ALA A 704 34.30 -4.14 -17.60
N ASN A 705 34.17 -5.46 -17.73
CA ASN A 705 33.51 -6.29 -16.73
C ASN A 705 34.34 -6.43 -15.45
N GLN A 706 35.67 -6.46 -15.54
CA GLN A 706 36.56 -6.41 -14.38
C GLN A 706 36.35 -5.12 -13.58
N GLN A 707 36.31 -3.97 -14.25
CA GLN A 707 36.05 -2.68 -13.60
C GLN A 707 34.66 -2.64 -12.91
N LYS A 708 33.66 -3.23 -13.54
CA LYS A 708 32.32 -3.35 -12.92
C LYS A 708 32.34 -4.17 -11.63
N ILE A 709 33.06 -5.29 -11.61
CA ILE A 709 33.22 -6.10 -10.40
C ILE A 709 33.90 -5.29 -9.30
N ILE A 710 34.98 -4.56 -9.64
CA ILE A 710 35.73 -3.74 -8.71
C ILE A 710 34.85 -2.62 -8.15
N SER A 711 34.13 -1.91 -9.00
CA SER A 711 33.24 -0.81 -8.57
C SER A 711 32.09 -1.30 -7.68
N ILE A 712 31.54 -2.48 -7.95
CA ILE A 712 30.51 -3.10 -7.10
C ILE A 712 31.07 -3.48 -5.73
N ALA A 713 32.36 -3.85 -5.68
CA ALA A 713 33.00 -4.26 -4.44
C ALA A 713 33.24 -3.12 -3.45
N GLY A 714 33.28 -1.87 -3.89
CA GLY A 714 33.38 -0.68 -3.03
C GLY A 714 34.62 -0.64 -2.15
N CYS A 715 35.79 -1.11 -2.65
CA CYS A 715 37.00 -1.30 -1.84
C CYS A 715 38.05 -0.19 -2.00
N GLU A 716 37.74 0.91 -2.65
CA GLU A 716 38.66 1.98 -2.95
C GLU A 716 38.65 3.06 -1.86
N TYR A 717 39.25 2.78 -0.71
CA TYR A 717 39.37 3.73 0.40
C TYR A 717 40.79 3.75 0.95
N HIS A 718 41.20 4.90 1.55
CA HIS A 718 42.45 5.06 2.25
C HIS A 718 42.25 5.86 3.55
N TRP A 719 43.17 5.69 4.46
CA TRP A 719 43.22 6.43 5.70
C TRP A 719 44.17 7.62 5.58
N SER A 720 43.77 8.73 6.16
CA SER A 720 44.63 9.89 6.39
C SER A 720 44.61 10.24 7.86
N TRP A 721 45.71 10.85 8.33
CA TRP A 721 45.83 11.38 9.68
C TRP A 721 46.17 12.87 9.58
N GLU A 722 45.18 13.69 9.85
CA GLU A 722 45.37 15.10 10.15
C GLU A 722 45.13 15.27 11.64
N SER A 723 45.83 16.08 12.38
CA SER A 723 45.79 16.28 13.83
C SER A 723 44.40 16.01 14.47
N GLY A 724 44.25 14.93 15.17
CA GLY A 724 43.01 14.52 15.83
C GLY A 724 43.17 13.21 16.61
N ASP A 725 42.15 12.75 17.31
CA ASP A 725 42.24 11.59 18.19
C ASP A 725 42.20 10.24 17.43
N TYR A 726 41.84 10.22 16.16
CA TYR A 726 41.78 8.99 15.34
C TYR A 726 41.88 9.28 13.83
N PRO A 727 42.28 8.28 13.00
CA PRO A 727 42.40 8.44 11.57
C PRO A 727 41.02 8.62 10.90
N LEU A 728 41.02 9.38 9.80
CA LEU A 728 39.85 9.56 8.93
C LEU A 728 40.08 8.80 7.61
N TRP A 729 39.06 8.21 7.08
CA TRP A 729 39.11 7.56 5.76
C TRP A 729 38.59 8.51 4.66
N ALA A 730 39.10 8.33 3.46
CA ALA A 730 38.64 9.02 2.25
C ALA A 730 38.48 8.02 1.09
N ALA A 731 37.65 8.38 0.12
CA ALA A 731 37.51 7.58 -1.07
C ALA A 731 38.76 7.65 -1.96
N GLY A 732 39.04 6.57 -2.67
CA GLY A 732 40.23 6.41 -3.48
C GLY A 732 41.31 5.57 -2.81
N LEU A 733 42.27 5.08 -3.62
CA LEU A 733 43.45 4.39 -3.06
C LEU A 733 44.47 5.40 -2.57
N ALA A 734 45.19 5.06 -1.51
CA ALA A 734 46.36 5.84 -1.11
C ALA A 734 47.45 5.73 -2.18
N ASP A 735 48.19 6.81 -2.48
CA ASP A 735 49.28 6.89 -3.44
C ASP A 735 50.44 5.91 -3.15
#